data_6f37a3ca309d03af541139b2028219c1
#
_entry.id   6f37a3ca309d03af541139b2028219c1
#
_cell.length_a   1.000
_cell.length_b   1.000
_cell.length_c   1.000
_cell.angle_alpha   90.00
_cell.angle_beta   90.00
_cell.angle_gamma   90.00
#
_symmetry.space_group_name_H-M   'P 1'
#
loop_
_entity.id
_entity.type
_entity.pdbx_description
1 polymer ?
#
loop_
_entity_poly.entity_id
_entity_poly.type
_entity_poly.pdbx_seq_one_letter_code
_entity_poly.pdbx_strand_id
1 'polypeptide(L)'
;MKEISPKSHTQSLNLKALKSKIALSLCGFLALAAPNFADEQVVTLEPTTITAIIMSSKLDELNRNVYQIDGTSIRQKGFVNTESLFRYLSFVSISNTGLGGNLDLRGQGNKANTSVQTLINGVYANMLDSSHGVTPINLVSPNLIQEIEILPGGGAVMFGNGTRGGVVNIITTKRFESPFFSVSAGYSNIAASTGNNYNANVLYGDKFGQTHINVGASYLYKGGAREKDRTTGEGANFGALYDFDLGQSVNFDADFFHADIHTSPFNSFMDTTPAGSEPNKDERKRAGNGEFHNTQNRFTANLGYESELSERFKWNLRAFYHYNHLKYKDSVTILSTYTYGQGGRNFSFKDAQAEQSGSFFDDQKVGVDAKFDFKHDSGRLIVGAQSLYQMSKRTMVQQISTPNPATMGAMQVSYNHAIDIPFTGNKWTNSVFAIEKYDFGEHFSLTGGGRYEFSRYFIDVQNAHNILINMGAMRQNPSYTTKGSLTDNLHNFALELTPSFQFSPTGALYAKYERGYLSPAPNNLLKREGTSSANYRYEATNLKKESYDTFEIGAKESFAETLLLSGSVFYTATHNEFYTIGNAHSVDGVRYDTYDKTRRLGVEFASEQYFWGGALAFNESFTYVKAEKKDAGKWSKIPNSYDYKATLGASAEIGFGVGLWAQGSFIGTQQVISKDAAGIEQDKSLKPYTLVDLGISASFKGANLSAGVRNVLDTLYYDYYNHDASDTIAGYGYLIGAGRTFFVEAKYEF
;
A
#
# COMPACT_ATOMS: atom_id res chain seq x y z
N MET A 1 14.50 -64.99 7.91
CA MET A 1 13.91 -63.89 8.69
C MET A 1 13.43 -62.86 7.71
N LYS A 2 12.13 -62.66 7.62
CA LYS A 2 11.46 -61.76 6.63
C LYS A 2 11.50 -60.33 7.13
N GLU A 3 12.02 -59.45 6.28
CA GLU A 3 11.90 -57.99 6.42
C GLU A 3 10.45 -57.58 6.23
N ILE A 4 9.93 -56.77 7.16
CA ILE A 4 8.62 -56.13 7.07
C ILE A 4 8.87 -54.67 6.78
N SER A 5 8.56 -54.25 5.56
CA SER A 5 8.52 -52.86 5.12
C SER A 5 7.14 -52.26 5.48
N PRO A 6 7.07 -51.04 6.07
CA PRO A 6 5.77 -50.40 6.29
C PRO A 6 5.29 -49.67 5.02
N LYS A 7 4.16 -50.11 4.48
CA LYS A 7 3.44 -49.41 3.42
C LYS A 7 2.76 -48.18 4.02
N SER A 8 3.18 -46.97 3.62
CA SER A 8 2.45 -45.72 3.86
C SER A 8 1.28 -45.67 2.91
N HIS A 9 0.07 -45.79 3.43
CA HIS A 9 -1.17 -45.43 2.73
C HIS A 9 -1.36 -43.91 2.78
N THR A 10 -0.89 -43.19 1.81
CA THR A 10 -1.34 -41.85 1.49
C THR A 10 -2.63 -41.97 0.68
N GLN A 11 -3.79 -41.80 1.35
CA GLN A 11 -5.03 -41.55 0.65
C GLN A 11 -4.96 -40.15 0.05
N SER A 12 -4.76 -40.05 -1.26
CA SER A 12 -4.98 -38.84 -2.02
C SER A 12 -6.46 -38.51 -1.99
N LEU A 13 -6.87 -37.56 -1.14
CA LEU A 13 -8.18 -36.97 -1.18
C LEU A 13 -8.41 -36.36 -2.57
N ASN A 14 -9.43 -36.84 -3.25
CA ASN A 14 -9.77 -36.44 -4.59
C ASN A 14 -10.39 -35.02 -4.58
N LEU A 15 -9.53 -33.99 -4.60
CA LEU A 15 -9.89 -32.58 -4.52
C LEU A 15 -10.90 -32.16 -5.61
N LYS A 16 -10.97 -32.85 -6.74
CA LYS A 16 -11.96 -32.56 -7.79
C LYS A 16 -13.40 -32.90 -7.35
N ALA A 17 -13.60 -33.96 -6.58
CA ALA A 17 -14.92 -34.35 -6.06
C ALA A 17 -15.38 -33.45 -4.90
N LEU A 18 -14.43 -32.87 -4.16
CA LEU A 18 -14.73 -31.92 -3.07
C LEU A 18 -15.14 -30.55 -3.64
N LYS A 19 -14.49 -30.11 -4.72
CA LYS A 19 -14.79 -28.83 -5.42
C LYS A 19 -16.20 -28.78 -5.99
N SER A 20 -16.70 -29.87 -6.57
CA SER A 20 -18.06 -29.92 -7.12
C SER A 20 -19.14 -30.00 -6.03
N LYS A 21 -18.84 -30.64 -4.90
CA LYS A 21 -19.79 -30.75 -3.77
C LYS A 21 -19.93 -29.45 -2.99
N ILE A 22 -18.85 -28.65 -2.85
CA ILE A 22 -18.90 -27.35 -2.18
C ILE A 22 -19.68 -26.34 -3.01
N ALA A 23 -19.48 -26.30 -4.34
CA ALA A 23 -20.24 -25.42 -5.24
C ALA A 23 -21.75 -25.76 -5.25
N LEU A 24 -22.12 -27.04 -5.28
CA LEU A 24 -23.52 -27.46 -5.19
C LEU A 24 -24.13 -27.25 -3.79
N SER A 25 -23.36 -27.41 -2.70
CA SER A 25 -23.86 -27.16 -1.37
C SER A 25 -24.09 -25.68 -1.07
N LEU A 26 -23.26 -24.77 -1.59
CA LEU A 26 -23.51 -23.33 -1.46
C LEU A 26 -24.77 -22.88 -2.23
N CYS A 27 -24.99 -23.39 -3.44
CA CYS A 27 -26.24 -23.13 -4.18
C CYS A 27 -27.48 -23.73 -3.49
N GLY A 28 -27.34 -24.86 -2.80
CA GLY A 28 -28.42 -25.51 -2.07
C GLY A 28 -28.79 -24.82 -0.74
N PHE A 29 -27.81 -24.21 -0.07
CA PHE A 29 -28.05 -23.46 1.18
C PHE A 29 -28.73 -22.10 0.94
N LEU A 30 -28.47 -21.46 -0.19
CA LEU A 30 -29.15 -20.22 -0.61
C LEU A 30 -30.64 -20.44 -0.96
N ALA A 31 -31.05 -21.67 -1.29
CA ALA A 31 -32.44 -21.99 -1.64
C ALA A 31 -33.32 -22.37 -0.43
N LEU A 32 -32.74 -22.64 0.75
CA LEU A 32 -33.48 -23.15 1.91
C LEU A 32 -33.68 -22.15 3.08
N ALA A 33 -33.09 -20.96 2.98
CA ALA A 33 -33.23 -19.91 3.99
C ALA A 33 -34.03 -18.71 3.47
N ALA A 34 -35.25 -18.89 3.06
CA ALA A 34 -36.18 -17.79 2.80
C ALA A 34 -37.22 -17.70 3.95
N PRO A 35 -36.99 -16.92 4.99
CA PRO A 35 -38.09 -16.45 5.81
C PRO A 35 -38.81 -15.34 5.05
N ASN A 36 -40.15 -15.40 5.04
CA ASN A 36 -40.99 -14.32 4.52
C ASN A 36 -40.79 -13.06 5.41
N PHE A 37 -39.99 -12.11 4.95
CA PHE A 37 -40.01 -10.77 5.49
C PHE A 37 -40.52 -9.82 4.42
N ALA A 38 -41.68 -9.24 4.71
CA ALA A 38 -42.26 -8.13 3.99
C ALA A 38 -41.50 -6.83 4.38
N ASP A 39 -41.45 -5.93 3.40
CA ASP A 39 -41.01 -4.56 3.40
C ASP A 39 -39.55 -4.29 3.03
N GLU A 40 -39.41 -3.72 1.83
CA GLU A 40 -38.21 -3.05 1.37
C GLU A 40 -37.93 -1.82 2.25
N GLN A 41 -37.11 -1.98 3.28
CA GLN A 41 -36.36 -0.87 3.80
C GLN A 41 -35.00 -0.90 3.14
N VAL A 42 -34.78 0.01 2.20
CA VAL A 42 -33.43 0.40 1.77
C VAL A 42 -32.74 0.91 3.01
N VAL A 43 -31.81 0.13 3.55
CA VAL A 43 -30.94 0.57 4.64
C VAL A 43 -30.02 1.62 4.05
N THR A 44 -30.45 2.87 4.10
CA THR A 44 -29.58 4.02 3.90
C THR A 44 -28.64 4.07 5.09
N LEU A 45 -27.40 3.57 4.89
CA LEU A 45 -26.32 3.82 5.82
C LEU A 45 -26.10 5.33 5.86
N GLU A 46 -26.43 5.98 6.96
CA GLU A 46 -26.14 7.40 7.15
C GLU A 46 -24.63 7.62 6.94
N PRO A 47 -24.23 8.62 6.15
CA PRO A 47 -22.81 8.89 5.94
C PRO A 47 -22.16 9.24 7.28
N THR A 48 -21.28 8.37 7.74
CA THR A 48 -20.47 8.62 8.93
C THR A 48 -19.55 9.79 8.65
N THR A 49 -19.41 10.68 9.58
CA THR A 49 -18.59 11.89 9.53
C THR A 49 -17.20 11.58 9.00
N ILE A 50 -16.82 12.20 7.90
CA ILE A 50 -15.56 12.09 7.18
C ILE A 50 -14.37 12.27 8.14
N THR A 51 -13.60 11.22 8.38
CA THR A 51 -12.48 11.24 9.34
C THR A 51 -11.16 11.72 8.73
N ALA A 52 -10.99 11.65 7.42
CA ALA A 52 -9.78 12.10 6.75
C ALA A 52 -9.75 13.60 6.52
N ILE A 53 -10.91 14.17 6.30
CA ILE A 53 -11.05 15.60 6.15
C ILE A 53 -11.76 16.07 7.40
N ILE A 54 -11.05 16.83 8.20
CA ILE A 54 -11.50 17.33 9.50
C ILE A 54 -12.75 18.22 9.38
N MET A 55 -13.07 18.65 8.18
CA MET A 55 -14.32 19.31 7.84
C MET A 55 -15.29 18.23 7.36
N SER A 56 -16.28 17.85 8.19
CA SER A 56 -17.44 17.12 7.68
C SER A 56 -18.09 18.02 6.66
N SER A 57 -17.95 17.75 5.42
CA SER A 57 -18.54 18.56 4.41
C SER A 57 -18.98 17.65 3.28
N LYS A 58 -20.08 17.99 2.72
CA LYS A 58 -20.40 17.58 1.38
C LYS A 58 -19.20 17.91 0.50
N LEU A 59 -18.90 17.11 -0.49
CA LEU A 59 -17.84 17.36 -1.49
C LEU A 59 -17.80 18.81 -1.98
N ASP A 60 -18.95 19.47 -1.96
CA ASP A 60 -19.17 20.85 -2.38
C ASP A 60 -18.51 21.90 -1.48
N GLU A 61 -18.29 21.59 -0.21
CA GLU A 61 -17.69 22.53 0.76
C GLU A 61 -16.15 22.50 0.75
N LEU A 62 -15.53 21.54 0.02
CA LEU A 62 -14.09 21.41 -0.04
C LEU A 62 -13.50 22.19 -1.21
N ASN A 63 -12.72 23.19 -0.89
CA ASN A 63 -11.97 23.97 -1.87
C ASN A 63 -10.71 23.24 -2.34
N ARG A 64 -10.84 21.95 -2.69
CA ARG A 64 -9.77 21.08 -3.22
C ARG A 64 -10.36 19.83 -3.86
N ASN A 65 -9.62 19.17 -4.72
CA ASN A 65 -10.02 17.89 -5.26
C ASN A 65 -9.88 16.80 -4.19
N VAL A 66 -11.00 16.23 -3.79
CA VAL A 66 -11.09 15.04 -2.97
C VAL A 66 -11.95 14.06 -3.72
N TYR A 67 -11.44 12.84 -3.89
CA TYR A 67 -12.18 11.76 -4.52
C TYR A 67 -12.71 10.83 -3.44
N GLN A 68 -14.00 10.60 -3.47
CA GLN A 68 -14.69 9.64 -2.61
C GLN A 68 -15.14 8.44 -3.44
N ILE A 69 -14.97 7.24 -2.90
CA ILE A 69 -15.40 6.00 -3.53
C ILE A 69 -16.27 5.27 -2.55
N ASP A 70 -17.53 5.19 -2.88
CA ASP A 70 -18.52 4.52 -2.05
C ASP A 70 -18.33 3.00 -2.02
N GLY A 71 -18.53 2.42 -0.84
CA GLY A 71 -18.39 0.98 -0.62
C GLY A 71 -19.37 0.14 -1.45
N THR A 72 -20.54 0.66 -1.80
CA THR A 72 -21.51 -0.03 -2.67
C THR A 72 -20.94 -0.25 -4.06
N SER A 73 -20.34 0.79 -4.66
CA SER A 73 -19.65 0.70 -5.95
C SER A 73 -18.48 -0.29 -5.91
N ILE A 74 -17.77 -0.36 -4.78
CA ILE A 74 -16.68 -1.33 -4.58
C ILE A 74 -17.22 -2.76 -4.60
N ARG A 75 -18.29 -3.01 -3.87
CA ARG A 75 -18.91 -4.33 -3.75
C ARG A 75 -19.51 -4.84 -5.06
N GLN A 76 -20.14 -3.96 -5.85
CA GLN A 76 -20.73 -4.34 -7.15
C GLN A 76 -19.71 -4.85 -8.15
N LYS A 77 -18.46 -4.41 -8.06
CA LYS A 77 -17.39 -4.80 -9.00
C LYS A 77 -16.63 -6.07 -8.60
N GLY A 78 -16.95 -6.69 -7.46
CA GLY A 78 -16.40 -7.99 -7.03
C GLY A 78 -14.87 -7.98 -6.88
N PHE A 79 -14.30 -7.03 -6.16
CA PHE A 79 -12.87 -6.97 -5.92
C PHE A 79 -12.45 -7.97 -4.83
N VAL A 80 -11.46 -8.78 -5.12
CA VAL A 80 -10.94 -9.78 -4.20
C VAL A 80 -10.13 -9.14 -3.05
N ASN A 81 -9.44 -8.03 -3.33
CA ASN A 81 -8.62 -7.30 -2.36
C ASN A 81 -8.55 -5.81 -2.72
N THR A 82 -8.10 -5.00 -1.77
CA THR A 82 -7.95 -3.54 -1.93
C THR A 82 -6.94 -3.13 -2.99
N GLU A 83 -5.87 -3.89 -3.21
CA GLU A 83 -4.90 -3.60 -4.28
C GLU A 83 -5.57 -3.64 -5.66
N SER A 84 -6.41 -4.66 -5.91
CA SER A 84 -7.11 -4.78 -7.18
C SER A 84 -8.08 -3.63 -7.42
N LEU A 85 -8.71 -3.09 -6.37
CA LEU A 85 -9.56 -1.91 -6.44
C LEU A 85 -8.79 -0.68 -6.91
N PHE A 86 -7.64 -0.39 -6.31
CA PHE A 86 -6.87 0.81 -6.63
C PHE A 86 -6.33 0.84 -8.06
N ARG A 87 -6.22 -0.31 -8.72
CA ARG A 87 -5.84 -0.37 -10.14
C ARG A 87 -6.86 0.30 -11.07
N TYR A 88 -8.12 0.43 -10.63
CA TYR A 88 -9.22 0.99 -11.42
C TYR A 88 -9.40 2.50 -11.27
N LEU A 89 -8.59 3.16 -10.45
CA LEU A 89 -8.64 4.60 -10.23
C LEU A 89 -7.51 5.29 -10.99
N SER A 90 -7.82 6.29 -11.82
CA SER A 90 -6.79 6.92 -12.66
C SER A 90 -5.79 7.74 -11.85
N PHE A 91 -6.25 8.38 -10.77
CA PHE A 91 -5.42 9.20 -9.90
C PHE A 91 -4.60 8.39 -8.89
N VAL A 92 -4.80 7.07 -8.81
CA VAL A 92 -3.98 6.14 -8.02
C VAL A 92 -3.25 5.21 -8.95
N SER A 93 -1.94 5.14 -8.83
CA SER A 93 -1.11 4.12 -9.45
C SER A 93 -0.59 3.16 -8.38
N ILE A 94 -0.20 1.96 -8.79
CA ILE A 94 0.49 1.01 -7.92
C ILE A 94 1.97 1.03 -8.32
N SER A 95 2.81 1.61 -7.47
CA SER A 95 4.26 1.51 -7.61
C SER A 95 4.73 0.21 -6.96
N ASN A 96 5.05 -0.78 -7.77
CA ASN A 96 5.56 -2.06 -7.30
C ASN A 96 7.08 -1.98 -7.10
N THR A 97 7.58 -2.57 -6.02
CA THR A 97 9.02 -2.62 -5.70
C THR A 97 9.61 -4.04 -5.84
N GLY A 98 8.83 -4.99 -6.37
CA GLY A 98 9.18 -6.41 -6.38
C GLY A 98 8.83 -7.15 -5.08
N LEU A 99 8.75 -6.44 -3.97
CA LEU A 99 8.36 -6.97 -2.64
C LEU A 99 6.89 -6.72 -2.32
N GLY A 100 6.23 -5.86 -3.07
CA GLY A 100 4.83 -5.48 -2.93
C GLY A 100 4.55 -4.12 -3.58
N GLY A 101 3.26 -3.79 -3.70
CA GLY A 101 2.79 -2.54 -4.29
C GLY A 101 2.59 -1.45 -3.25
N ASN A 102 2.86 -0.22 -3.64
CA ASN A 102 2.57 1.00 -2.88
C ASN A 102 1.55 1.84 -3.63
N LEU A 103 0.67 2.52 -2.91
CA LEU A 103 -0.20 3.52 -3.52
C LEU A 103 0.64 4.72 -3.92
N ASP A 104 0.62 5.05 -5.19
CA ASP A 104 1.30 6.21 -5.76
C ASP A 104 0.27 7.21 -6.26
N LEU A 105 0.36 8.41 -5.75
CA LEU A 105 -0.39 9.58 -6.19
C LEU A 105 0.60 10.60 -6.74
N ARG A 106 0.33 11.13 -7.92
CA ARG A 106 1.15 12.17 -8.54
C ARG A 106 2.61 11.80 -8.75
N GLY A 107 2.91 10.52 -9.07
CA GLY A 107 4.22 10.08 -9.55
C GLY A 107 5.34 10.11 -8.50
N GLN A 108 5.13 9.52 -7.34
CA GLN A 108 6.17 9.39 -6.30
C GLN A 108 7.16 8.27 -6.62
N GLY A 109 6.74 7.31 -7.45
CA GLY A 109 7.57 6.19 -7.87
C GLY A 109 8.04 5.34 -6.70
N ASN A 110 9.34 5.04 -6.64
CA ASN A 110 9.91 4.20 -5.58
C ASN A 110 9.78 4.77 -4.16
N LYS A 111 9.34 6.01 -4.01
CA LYS A 111 9.14 6.68 -2.71
C LYS A 111 7.67 6.84 -2.35
N ALA A 112 6.76 6.18 -3.07
CA ALA A 112 5.34 6.22 -2.79
C ALA A 112 5.01 5.78 -1.35
N ASN A 113 5.70 4.77 -0.81
CA ASN A 113 5.53 4.29 0.56
C ASN A 113 5.78 5.33 1.66
N THR A 114 6.58 6.37 1.40
CA THR A 114 6.91 7.43 2.36
C THR A 114 6.26 8.77 2.03
N SER A 115 5.77 8.93 0.80
CA SER A 115 5.26 10.19 0.27
C SER A 115 3.75 10.21 0.04
N VAL A 116 3.08 9.07 0.24
CA VAL A 116 1.63 8.93 0.28
C VAL A 116 1.24 8.35 1.62
N GLN A 117 0.45 9.06 2.40
CA GLN A 117 -0.06 8.56 3.67
C GLN A 117 -1.28 7.67 3.43
N THR A 118 -1.18 6.43 3.90
CA THR A 118 -2.31 5.49 3.93
C THR A 118 -2.86 5.40 5.34
N LEU A 119 -4.15 5.63 5.49
CA LEU A 119 -4.85 5.58 6.76
C LEU A 119 -5.94 4.51 6.74
N ILE A 120 -6.22 3.93 7.89
CA ILE A 120 -7.39 3.08 8.12
C ILE A 120 -8.12 3.66 9.32
N ASN A 121 -9.36 4.09 9.10
CA ASN A 121 -10.13 4.83 10.12
C ASN A 121 -9.32 5.99 10.74
N GLY A 122 -8.50 6.67 9.94
CA GLY A 122 -7.63 7.75 10.37
C GLY A 122 -6.32 7.34 11.05
N VAL A 123 -6.04 6.06 11.24
CA VAL A 123 -4.78 5.56 11.84
C VAL A 123 -3.74 5.30 10.76
N TYR A 124 -2.51 5.79 10.95
CA TYR A 124 -1.41 5.66 9.98
C TYR A 124 -0.95 4.22 9.79
N ALA A 125 -1.08 3.70 8.56
CA ALA A 125 -0.69 2.34 8.20
C ALA A 125 0.75 2.22 7.65
N ASN A 126 1.34 3.32 7.15
CA ASN A 126 2.71 3.32 6.63
C ASN A 126 3.74 2.94 7.70
N MET A 127 4.72 2.14 7.32
CA MET A 127 5.81 1.76 8.23
C MET A 127 6.81 2.90 8.43
N LEU A 128 7.41 2.99 9.63
CA LEU A 128 8.45 3.97 9.94
C LEU A 128 9.77 3.63 9.24
N ASP A 129 10.14 2.35 9.16
CA ASP A 129 11.30 1.89 8.38
C ASP A 129 10.92 1.82 6.89
N SER A 130 11.59 2.62 6.07
CA SER A 130 11.32 2.71 4.64
C SER A 130 12.19 1.80 3.77
N SER A 131 13.02 0.94 4.36
CA SER A 131 14.08 0.21 3.65
C SER A 131 13.55 -0.77 2.60
N HIS A 132 12.44 -1.45 2.85
CA HIS A 132 11.83 -2.39 1.90
C HIS A 132 10.73 -1.76 1.03
N GLY A 133 10.39 -0.50 1.27
CA GLY A 133 9.55 0.28 0.38
C GLY A 133 8.12 -0.24 0.22
N VAL A 134 7.55 -0.93 1.21
CA VAL A 134 6.19 -1.48 1.10
C VAL A 134 5.28 -0.88 2.15
N THR A 135 4.15 -0.34 1.68
CA THR A 135 2.99 -0.04 2.52
C THR A 135 1.99 -1.18 2.34
N PRO A 136 1.58 -1.85 3.41
CA PRO A 136 0.58 -2.89 3.29
C PRO A 136 -0.76 -2.31 2.84
N ILE A 137 -1.16 -2.52 1.59
CA ILE A 137 -2.42 -1.99 1.02
C ILE A 137 -3.59 -2.98 1.06
N ASN A 138 -3.32 -4.26 1.27
CA ASN A 138 -4.33 -5.32 1.37
C ASN A 138 -4.77 -5.54 2.82
N LEU A 139 -5.02 -4.46 3.55
CA LEU A 139 -5.25 -4.49 5.00
C LEU A 139 -6.71 -4.60 5.40
N VAL A 140 -7.62 -4.35 4.49
CA VAL A 140 -9.06 -4.34 4.73
C VAL A 140 -9.75 -5.13 3.62
N SER A 141 -10.68 -6.01 3.99
CA SER A 141 -11.53 -6.64 2.98
C SER A 141 -12.38 -5.59 2.27
N PRO A 142 -12.46 -5.58 0.92
CA PRO A 142 -13.30 -4.65 0.18
C PRO A 142 -14.75 -4.62 0.66
N ASN A 143 -15.27 -5.72 1.17
CA ASN A 143 -16.65 -5.83 1.66
C ASN A 143 -16.90 -5.12 3.00
N LEU A 144 -15.87 -4.77 3.75
CA LEU A 144 -15.96 -4.00 5.00
C LEU A 144 -15.82 -2.50 4.77
N ILE A 145 -15.43 -2.09 3.58
CA ILE A 145 -15.19 -0.68 3.26
C ILE A 145 -16.54 0.03 3.10
N GLN A 146 -16.74 1.06 3.91
CA GLN A 146 -17.83 2.00 3.74
C GLN A 146 -17.49 3.01 2.65
N GLU A 147 -16.28 3.54 2.70
CA GLU A 147 -15.83 4.61 1.83
C GLU A 147 -14.30 4.63 1.75
N ILE A 148 -13.76 5.09 0.63
CA ILE A 148 -12.35 5.46 0.49
C ILE A 148 -12.28 6.93 0.10
N GLU A 149 -11.54 7.70 0.88
CA GLU A 149 -11.24 9.09 0.62
C GLU A 149 -9.82 9.23 0.07
N ILE A 150 -9.66 9.95 -1.02
CA ILE A 150 -8.36 10.18 -1.65
C ILE A 150 -8.18 11.68 -1.83
N LEU A 151 -7.12 12.21 -1.22
CA LEU A 151 -6.68 13.59 -1.33
C LEU A 151 -5.34 13.63 -2.09
N PRO A 152 -5.32 13.83 -3.41
CA PRO A 152 -4.08 13.89 -4.17
C PRO A 152 -3.31 15.19 -3.87
N GLY A 153 -2.02 15.08 -3.64
CA GLY A 153 -1.08 16.19 -3.51
C GLY A 153 -1.45 17.18 -2.41
N GLY A 154 -1.04 16.89 -1.20
CA GLY A 154 -1.24 17.82 -0.10
C GLY A 154 -1.79 17.19 1.17
N GLY A 155 -2.12 18.06 2.12
CA GLY A 155 -2.58 17.68 3.44
C GLY A 155 -1.52 17.78 4.53
N ALA A 156 -0.38 18.43 4.26
CA ALA A 156 0.70 18.55 5.23
C ALA A 156 0.30 19.29 6.52
N VAL A 157 -0.61 20.24 6.42
CA VAL A 157 -1.12 20.93 7.62
C VAL A 157 -1.91 19.98 8.52
N MET A 158 -2.80 19.17 7.94
CA MET A 158 -3.67 18.28 8.70
C MET A 158 -3.01 16.95 9.10
N PHE A 159 -2.26 16.34 8.18
CA PHE A 159 -1.72 14.98 8.33
C PHE A 159 -0.20 14.95 8.57
N GLY A 160 0.50 16.07 8.38
CA GLY A 160 1.92 16.23 8.66
C GLY A 160 2.82 15.51 7.66
N ASN A 161 3.73 14.74 8.19
CA ASN A 161 4.84 14.11 7.47
C ASN A 161 4.38 13.18 6.34
N GLY A 162 5.02 13.27 5.15
CA GLY A 162 4.87 12.25 4.09
C GLY A 162 3.62 12.38 3.22
N THR A 163 3.10 13.60 3.03
CA THR A 163 1.87 13.87 2.26
C THR A 163 2.12 14.50 0.89
N ARG A 164 3.36 14.50 0.38
CA ARG A 164 3.72 15.10 -0.92
C ARG A 164 2.88 14.53 -2.07
N GLY A 165 2.68 13.22 -2.11
CA GLY A 165 1.79 12.55 -3.08
C GLY A 165 0.33 12.70 -2.71
N GLY A 166 0.02 12.76 -1.44
CA GLY A 166 -1.34 12.86 -0.93
C GLY A 166 -1.66 11.93 0.22
N VAL A 167 -2.95 11.75 0.46
CA VAL A 167 -3.50 10.91 1.55
C VAL A 167 -4.57 9.99 0.98
N VAL A 168 -4.57 8.74 1.42
CA VAL A 168 -5.64 7.75 1.17
C VAL A 168 -6.13 7.25 2.50
N ASN A 169 -7.43 7.43 2.79
CA ASN A 169 -8.06 6.95 4.01
C ASN A 169 -9.15 5.92 3.67
N ILE A 170 -9.03 4.72 4.24
CA ILE A 170 -10.00 3.65 4.12
C ILE A 170 -10.87 3.67 5.36
N ILE A 171 -12.18 3.88 5.18
CA ILE A 171 -13.15 4.01 6.26
C ILE A 171 -14.03 2.75 6.27
N THR A 172 -14.18 2.15 7.45
CA THR A 172 -15.04 0.98 7.67
C THR A 172 -16.34 1.40 8.36
N THR A 173 -17.42 0.64 8.14
CA THR A 173 -18.74 0.94 8.70
C THR A 173 -18.76 0.81 10.22
N LYS A 174 -19.31 1.79 10.92
CA LYS A 174 -19.38 1.85 12.39
C LYS A 174 -20.79 1.91 12.95
N ARG A 175 -21.75 2.51 12.24
CA ARG A 175 -23.12 2.71 12.70
C ARG A 175 -24.09 1.79 11.97
N PHE A 176 -24.96 1.15 12.71
CA PHE A 176 -26.04 0.31 12.18
C PHE A 176 -27.33 0.75 12.89
N GLU A 177 -28.35 1.11 12.14
CA GLU A 177 -29.62 1.54 12.71
C GLU A 177 -30.59 0.36 12.93
N SER A 178 -30.34 -0.77 12.32
CA SER A 178 -31.07 -2.02 12.43
C SER A 178 -30.13 -3.21 12.37
N PRO A 179 -30.58 -4.40 12.80
CA PRO A 179 -29.80 -5.63 12.59
C PRO A 179 -29.40 -5.75 11.12
N PHE A 180 -28.13 -5.95 10.90
CA PHE A 180 -27.53 -6.13 9.58
C PHE A 180 -26.64 -7.36 9.58
N PHE A 181 -26.85 -8.25 8.66
CA PHE A 181 -25.99 -9.39 8.46
C PHE A 181 -25.64 -9.51 6.99
N SER A 182 -24.35 -9.67 6.71
CA SER A 182 -23.85 -9.86 5.37
C SER A 182 -22.93 -11.06 5.31
N VAL A 183 -23.15 -11.93 4.34
CA VAL A 183 -22.21 -13.00 3.99
C VAL A 183 -21.90 -12.91 2.51
N SER A 184 -20.61 -13.03 2.16
CA SER A 184 -20.20 -13.08 0.76
C SER A 184 -19.14 -14.15 0.51
N ALA A 185 -19.17 -14.70 -0.70
CA ALA A 185 -18.15 -15.62 -1.18
C ALA A 185 -17.87 -15.32 -2.66
N GLY A 186 -16.59 -15.25 -3.00
CA GLY A 186 -16.12 -14.98 -4.35
C GLY A 186 -15.15 -16.05 -4.84
N TYR A 187 -15.16 -16.26 -6.13
CA TYR A 187 -14.22 -17.11 -6.86
C TYR A 187 -13.75 -16.40 -8.11
N SER A 188 -12.45 -16.46 -8.39
CA SER A 188 -11.95 -16.09 -9.71
C SER A 188 -10.83 -17.01 -10.17
N ASN A 189 -10.69 -17.09 -11.50
CA ASN A 189 -9.69 -17.91 -12.16
C ASN A 189 -8.94 -17.08 -13.21
N ILE A 190 -7.61 -17.10 -13.14
CA ILE A 190 -6.76 -16.51 -14.17
C ILE A 190 -6.63 -17.53 -15.31
N ALA A 191 -7.18 -17.21 -16.46
CA ALA A 191 -7.16 -18.09 -17.65
C ALA A 191 -5.70 -18.41 -18.04
N ALA A 192 -5.49 -19.62 -18.50
CA ALA A 192 -4.17 -20.12 -18.88
C ALA A 192 -3.12 -20.02 -17.75
N SER A 193 -3.54 -20.02 -16.48
CA SER A 193 -2.71 -20.04 -15.29
C SER A 193 -3.20 -21.09 -14.31
N THR A 194 -2.43 -21.34 -13.23
CA THR A 194 -2.85 -22.16 -12.08
C THR A 194 -3.57 -21.32 -11.03
N GLY A 195 -3.64 -20.00 -11.21
CA GLY A 195 -4.19 -19.05 -10.25
C GLY A 195 -5.70 -19.15 -10.10
N ASN A 196 -6.12 -19.68 -8.93
CA ASN A 196 -7.51 -19.63 -8.47
C ASN A 196 -7.52 -18.71 -7.24
N ASN A 197 -8.54 -17.86 -7.15
CA ASN A 197 -8.72 -16.97 -6.01
C ASN A 197 -10.05 -17.28 -5.35
N TYR A 198 -10.07 -17.22 -4.02
CA TYR A 198 -11.26 -17.43 -3.20
C TYR A 198 -11.28 -16.34 -2.14
N ASN A 199 -12.44 -15.78 -1.89
CA ASN A 199 -12.67 -14.92 -0.74
C ASN A 199 -13.98 -15.29 -0.07
N ALA A 200 -14.04 -15.11 1.23
CA ALA A 200 -15.24 -15.26 2.02
C ALA A 200 -15.24 -14.19 3.12
N ASN A 201 -16.40 -13.56 3.33
CA ASN A 201 -16.53 -12.52 4.34
C ASN A 201 -17.86 -12.69 5.06
N VAL A 202 -17.86 -12.39 6.34
CA VAL A 202 -19.05 -12.30 7.20
C VAL A 202 -18.98 -10.99 7.95
N LEU A 203 -20.08 -10.26 8.00
CA LEU A 203 -20.24 -9.04 8.79
C LEU A 203 -21.59 -9.08 9.48
N TYR A 204 -21.59 -8.84 10.77
CA TYR A 204 -22.78 -8.58 11.57
C TYR A 204 -22.67 -7.18 12.17
N GLY A 205 -23.74 -6.43 12.15
CA GLY A 205 -23.87 -5.15 12.81
C GLY A 205 -25.26 -4.99 13.40
N ASP A 206 -25.36 -4.31 14.54
CA ASP A 206 -26.65 -4.10 15.19
C ASP A 206 -26.61 -2.90 16.15
N LYS A 207 -27.81 -2.47 16.54
CA LYS A 207 -28.05 -1.40 17.50
C LYS A 207 -28.82 -1.92 18.72
N PHE A 208 -28.22 -1.85 19.87
CA PHE A 208 -28.81 -2.20 21.15
C PHE A 208 -28.99 -0.96 22.03
N GLY A 209 -30.17 -0.34 21.94
CA GLY A 209 -30.43 0.95 22.60
C GLY A 209 -29.54 2.05 22.00
N GLN A 210 -28.59 2.56 22.78
CA GLN A 210 -27.62 3.60 22.35
C GLN A 210 -26.27 3.00 21.88
N THR A 211 -26.14 1.67 21.86
CA THR A 211 -24.91 0.97 21.50
C THR A 211 -25.01 0.38 20.10
N HIS A 212 -24.10 0.74 19.22
CA HIS A 212 -23.90 0.10 17.93
C HIS A 212 -22.72 -0.87 18.06
N ILE A 213 -22.88 -2.08 17.56
CA ILE A 213 -21.83 -3.11 17.58
C ILE A 213 -21.68 -3.67 16.18
N ASN A 214 -20.44 -3.93 15.77
CA ASN A 214 -20.18 -4.73 14.59
C ASN A 214 -19.06 -5.74 14.83
N VAL A 215 -19.16 -6.87 14.14
CA VAL A 215 -18.13 -7.89 14.12
C VAL A 215 -18.06 -8.47 12.72
N GLY A 216 -16.85 -8.66 12.23
CA GLY A 216 -16.62 -9.22 10.91
C GLY A 216 -15.42 -10.15 10.88
N ALA A 217 -15.45 -11.06 9.92
CA ALA A 217 -14.34 -11.94 9.60
C ALA A 217 -14.19 -12.05 8.08
N SER A 218 -12.97 -12.19 7.63
CA SER A 218 -12.65 -12.33 6.21
C SER A 218 -11.56 -13.38 5.99
N TYR A 219 -11.68 -14.08 4.87
CA TYR A 219 -10.68 -15.01 4.38
C TYR A 219 -10.39 -14.73 2.90
N LEU A 220 -9.13 -14.78 2.53
CA LEU A 220 -8.65 -14.60 1.17
C LEU A 220 -7.64 -15.68 0.83
N TYR A 221 -7.84 -16.34 -0.30
CA TYR A 221 -6.81 -17.10 -1.00
C TYR A 221 -6.65 -16.51 -2.40
N LYS A 222 -5.45 -16.07 -2.75
CA LYS A 222 -5.09 -15.53 -4.06
C LYS A 222 -3.96 -16.37 -4.64
N GLY A 223 -4.25 -17.13 -5.71
CA GLY A 223 -3.22 -17.68 -6.58
C GLY A 223 -2.76 -16.61 -7.57
N GLY A 224 -1.46 -16.52 -7.80
CA GLY A 224 -0.92 -15.60 -8.79
C GLY A 224 -1.03 -16.11 -10.23
N ALA A 225 -0.56 -15.30 -11.18
CA ALA A 225 -0.45 -15.71 -12.57
C ALA A 225 0.60 -16.82 -12.76
N ARG A 226 1.57 -16.94 -11.87
CA ARG A 226 2.66 -17.91 -11.90
C ARG A 226 2.43 -19.07 -10.93
N GLU A 227 3.10 -20.20 -11.21
CA GLU A 227 2.84 -21.49 -10.54
C GLU A 227 3.08 -21.47 -9.04
N LYS A 228 4.02 -20.67 -8.56
CA LYS A 228 4.37 -20.61 -7.13
C LYS A 228 3.73 -19.41 -6.39
N ASP A 229 3.13 -18.48 -7.12
CA ASP A 229 2.52 -17.32 -6.49
C ASP A 229 1.26 -17.71 -5.75
N ARG A 230 1.21 -17.41 -4.46
CA ARG A 230 0.02 -17.58 -3.63
C ARG A 230 0.02 -16.59 -2.47
N THR A 231 -1.17 -16.18 -2.08
CA THR A 231 -1.38 -15.40 -0.86
C THR A 231 -2.56 -16.00 -0.11
N THR A 232 -2.40 -16.26 1.16
CA THR A 232 -3.51 -16.47 2.08
C THR A 232 -3.63 -15.25 2.98
N GLY A 233 -4.85 -14.83 3.27
CA GLY A 233 -5.12 -13.71 4.15
C GLY A 233 -6.33 -13.98 5.04
N GLU A 234 -6.24 -13.60 6.30
CA GLU A 234 -7.28 -13.75 7.29
C GLU A 234 -7.45 -12.43 8.02
N GLY A 235 -8.68 -11.98 8.20
CA GLY A 235 -8.99 -10.74 8.89
C GLY A 235 -10.13 -10.92 9.88
N ALA A 236 -10.07 -10.13 10.94
CA ALA A 236 -11.17 -9.99 11.89
C ALA A 236 -11.28 -8.53 12.32
N ASN A 237 -12.49 -8.04 12.48
CA ASN A 237 -12.75 -6.71 13.01
C ASN A 237 -13.83 -6.76 14.08
N PHE A 238 -13.72 -5.83 15.00
CA PHE A 238 -14.72 -5.55 16.02
C PHE A 238 -14.87 -4.03 16.14
N GLY A 239 -16.10 -3.55 16.21
CA GLY A 239 -16.42 -2.15 16.48
C GLY A 239 -17.54 -2.05 17.51
N ALA A 240 -17.42 -1.06 18.37
CA ALA A 240 -18.47 -0.66 19.31
C ALA A 240 -18.55 0.86 19.34
N LEU A 241 -19.74 1.41 19.26
CA LEU A 241 -20.00 2.83 19.39
C LEU A 241 -21.16 3.02 20.33
N TYR A 242 -21.01 3.88 21.32
CA TYR A 242 -22.04 4.26 22.26
C TYR A 242 -22.38 5.73 22.09
N ASP A 243 -23.64 6.01 21.77
CA ASP A 243 -24.18 7.36 21.67
C ASP A 243 -24.75 7.78 23.02
N PHE A 244 -24.15 8.82 23.61
CA PHE A 244 -24.75 9.48 24.78
C PHE A 244 -25.85 10.42 24.33
N ASP A 245 -26.69 10.82 25.26
CA ASP A 245 -27.59 11.94 24.99
C ASP A 245 -26.77 13.22 24.73
N LEU A 246 -27.31 14.13 23.93
CA LEU A 246 -26.71 15.45 23.62
C LEU A 246 -25.50 15.46 22.67
N GLY A 247 -25.47 14.59 21.66
CA GLY A 247 -24.48 14.67 20.59
C GLY A 247 -23.07 14.25 21.02
N GLN A 248 -22.96 13.36 21.98
CA GLN A 248 -21.69 12.80 22.42
C GLN A 248 -21.63 11.33 22.07
N SER A 249 -20.46 10.84 21.70
CA SER A 249 -20.24 9.42 21.45
C SER A 249 -18.84 8.95 21.84
N VAL A 250 -18.76 7.68 22.21
CA VAL A 250 -17.50 6.95 22.40
C VAL A 250 -17.48 5.79 21.41
N ASN A 251 -16.41 5.65 20.66
CA ASN A 251 -16.22 4.52 19.78
C ASN A 251 -14.94 3.76 20.10
N PHE A 252 -15.00 2.46 19.95
CA PHE A 252 -13.86 1.56 19.98
C PHE A 252 -13.87 0.71 18.71
N ASP A 253 -12.73 0.66 18.02
CA ASP A 253 -12.54 -0.18 16.85
C ASP A 253 -11.27 -1.02 17.05
N ALA A 254 -11.34 -2.29 16.71
CA ALA A 254 -10.16 -3.16 16.66
C ALA A 254 -10.20 -3.97 15.36
N ASP A 255 -9.08 -4.08 14.69
CA ASP A 255 -8.93 -4.92 13.52
C ASP A 255 -7.63 -5.71 13.56
N PHE A 256 -7.70 -6.94 13.09
CA PHE A 256 -6.60 -7.87 12.94
C PHE A 256 -6.55 -8.36 11.50
N PHE A 257 -5.34 -8.49 10.97
CA PHE A 257 -5.08 -9.07 9.65
C PHE A 257 -3.81 -9.90 9.67
N HIS A 258 -3.90 -11.11 9.15
CA HIS A 258 -2.77 -12.00 8.88
C HIS A 258 -2.70 -12.27 7.38
N ALA A 259 -1.49 -12.30 6.81
CA ALA A 259 -1.27 -12.76 5.45
C ALA A 259 0.03 -13.54 5.34
N ASP A 260 -0.01 -14.60 4.53
CA ASP A 260 1.12 -15.39 4.12
C ASP A 260 1.25 -15.30 2.59
N ILE A 261 2.34 -14.69 2.12
CA ILE A 261 2.53 -14.27 0.73
C ILE A 261 3.75 -14.98 0.17
N HIS A 262 3.55 -15.74 -0.89
CA HIS A 262 4.60 -16.37 -1.66
C HIS A 262 4.61 -15.75 -3.05
N THR A 263 5.76 -15.24 -3.47
CA THR A 263 5.95 -14.63 -4.78
C THR A 263 7.18 -15.23 -5.45
N SER A 264 7.03 -15.71 -6.67
CA SER A 264 8.16 -16.17 -7.45
C SER A 264 8.87 -14.98 -8.09
N PRO A 265 10.18 -14.85 -7.91
CA PRO A 265 10.96 -13.90 -8.71
C PRO A 265 10.91 -14.29 -10.18
N PHE A 266 10.95 -13.30 -11.06
CA PHE A 266 10.75 -13.50 -12.49
C PHE A 266 11.86 -14.21 -13.19
N ASN A 267 13.01 -13.65 -13.21
CA ASN A 267 14.21 -14.17 -13.79
C ASN A 267 15.18 -14.24 -12.64
N SER A 268 15.08 -15.28 -11.82
CA SER A 268 16.14 -15.54 -10.87
C SER A 268 17.43 -15.80 -11.67
N PHE A 269 18.56 -15.48 -11.09
CA PHE A 269 19.88 -15.75 -11.65
C PHE A 269 20.12 -17.17 -12.12
N MET A 270 19.26 -18.07 -11.73
CA MET A 270 19.32 -19.51 -12.01
C MET A 270 18.47 -19.89 -13.19
N ASP A 271 17.76 -18.93 -13.80
CA ASP A 271 17.02 -19.18 -15.01
C ASP A 271 17.95 -19.09 -16.22
N THR A 272 17.87 -20.06 -17.12
CA THR A 272 18.61 -20.09 -18.39
C THR A 272 18.18 -18.99 -19.36
N THR A 273 17.10 -18.27 -19.06
CA THR A 273 16.67 -17.12 -19.85
C THR A 273 17.62 -15.95 -19.60
N PRO A 274 18.16 -15.30 -20.65
CA PRO A 274 19.03 -14.15 -20.48
C PRO A 274 18.39 -13.09 -19.59
N ALA A 275 19.14 -12.60 -18.60
CA ALA A 275 18.68 -11.53 -17.73
C ALA A 275 18.21 -10.35 -18.57
N GLY A 276 17.00 -9.83 -18.27
CA GLY A 276 16.40 -8.71 -18.99
C GLY A 276 15.65 -9.06 -20.28
N SER A 277 15.53 -10.34 -20.66
CA SER A 277 14.65 -10.74 -21.77
C SER A 277 13.19 -10.49 -21.40
N GLU A 278 12.43 -9.91 -22.33
CA GLU A 278 11.00 -9.63 -22.16
C GLU A 278 10.20 -10.93 -22.26
N PRO A 279 9.51 -11.40 -21.19
CA PRO A 279 8.73 -12.64 -21.25
C PRO A 279 7.52 -12.48 -22.19
N ASN A 280 7.16 -13.53 -22.87
CA ASN A 280 5.95 -13.57 -23.72
C ASN A 280 4.74 -14.13 -22.96
N LYS A 281 3.57 -14.24 -23.63
CA LYS A 281 2.34 -14.76 -23.02
C LYS A 281 2.45 -16.20 -22.53
N ASP A 282 3.20 -17.05 -23.23
CA ASP A 282 3.35 -18.47 -22.88
C ASP A 282 4.23 -18.64 -21.63
N GLU A 283 5.10 -17.69 -21.37
CA GLU A 283 5.97 -17.65 -20.20
C GLU A 283 5.28 -17.05 -18.95
N ARG A 284 4.03 -16.56 -19.08
CA ARG A 284 3.28 -15.95 -17.96
C ARG A 284 3.17 -16.86 -16.74
N LYS A 285 3.06 -18.16 -16.93
CA LYS A 285 2.97 -19.15 -15.85
C LYS A 285 4.30 -19.48 -15.19
N ARG A 286 5.39 -19.24 -15.89
CA ARG A 286 6.70 -19.67 -15.46
C ARG A 286 7.10 -19.02 -14.15
N ALA A 287 7.40 -19.84 -13.15
CA ALA A 287 8.02 -19.43 -11.91
C ALA A 287 9.54 -19.46 -12.06
N GLY A 288 10.23 -18.46 -11.56
CA GLY A 288 11.69 -18.50 -11.42
C GLY A 288 12.13 -19.53 -10.35
N ASN A 289 13.44 -19.75 -10.25
CA ASN A 289 14.04 -20.74 -9.33
C ASN A 289 14.12 -20.27 -7.87
N GLY A 290 13.47 -19.21 -7.49
CA GLY A 290 13.40 -18.72 -6.11
C GLY A 290 11.96 -18.53 -5.67
N GLU A 291 11.77 -18.31 -4.39
CA GLU A 291 10.49 -17.95 -3.79
C GLU A 291 10.75 -16.93 -2.70
N PHE A 292 10.11 -15.76 -2.81
CA PHE A 292 10.03 -14.82 -1.71
C PHE A 292 8.85 -15.18 -0.84
N HIS A 293 9.10 -15.35 0.44
CA HIS A 293 8.08 -15.61 1.43
C HIS A 293 7.95 -14.41 2.37
N ASN A 294 6.79 -13.82 2.38
CA ASN A 294 6.48 -12.67 3.24
C ASN A 294 5.28 -13.01 4.12
N THR A 295 5.47 -12.93 5.44
CA THR A 295 4.39 -13.06 6.41
C THR A 295 4.09 -11.68 7.00
N GLN A 296 2.82 -11.33 7.05
CA GLN A 296 2.34 -10.06 7.61
C GLN A 296 1.36 -10.33 8.75
N ASN A 297 1.55 -9.63 9.87
CA ASN A 297 0.57 -9.57 10.95
C ASN A 297 0.33 -8.12 11.29
N ARG A 298 -0.92 -7.70 11.30
CA ARG A 298 -1.32 -6.35 11.66
C ARG A 298 -2.41 -6.39 12.71
N PHE A 299 -2.29 -5.50 13.67
CA PHE A 299 -3.33 -5.21 14.64
C PHE A 299 -3.47 -3.70 14.78
N THR A 300 -4.70 -3.20 14.78
CA THR A 300 -5.01 -1.80 15.05
C THR A 300 -6.11 -1.74 16.09
N ALA A 301 -5.96 -0.87 17.07
CA ALA A 301 -7.02 -0.52 18.01
C ALA A 301 -7.15 1.00 18.08
N ASN A 302 -8.37 1.49 18.10
CA ASN A 302 -8.71 2.90 18.12
C ASN A 302 -9.81 3.14 19.14
N LEU A 303 -9.61 4.12 20.02
CA LEU A 303 -10.60 4.60 20.98
C LEU A 303 -10.82 6.09 20.71
N GLY A 304 -12.03 6.44 20.35
CA GLY A 304 -12.44 7.80 20.04
C GLY A 304 -13.52 8.29 21.00
N TYR A 305 -13.48 9.57 21.32
CA TYR A 305 -14.56 10.31 21.94
C TYR A 305 -14.87 11.53 21.08
N GLU A 306 -16.13 11.71 20.75
CA GLU A 306 -16.61 12.84 19.98
C GLU A 306 -17.71 13.57 20.77
N SER A 307 -17.72 14.88 20.69
CA SER A 307 -18.73 15.71 21.36
C SER A 307 -19.09 16.91 20.50
N GLU A 308 -20.37 17.05 20.24
CA GLU A 308 -21.00 18.22 19.65
C GLU A 308 -21.70 19.02 20.76
N LEU A 309 -20.94 19.95 21.40
CA LEU A 309 -21.46 20.77 22.49
C LEU A 309 -22.47 21.82 22.00
N SER A 310 -22.38 22.21 20.74
CA SER A 310 -23.30 23.09 20.04
C SER A 310 -23.11 22.96 18.53
N GLU A 311 -24.03 23.49 17.74
CA GLU A 311 -23.92 23.59 16.28
C GLU A 311 -22.63 24.33 15.83
N ARG A 312 -22.03 25.12 16.73
CA ARG A 312 -20.82 25.91 16.46
C ARG A 312 -19.54 25.32 17.04
N PHE A 313 -19.62 24.33 17.91
CA PHE A 313 -18.44 23.76 18.55
C PHE A 313 -18.52 22.25 18.69
N LYS A 314 -17.59 21.60 18.00
CA LYS A 314 -17.37 20.16 18.06
C LYS A 314 -15.93 19.89 18.47
N TRP A 315 -15.70 18.79 19.16
CA TRP A 315 -14.34 18.34 19.42
C TRP A 315 -14.25 16.82 19.46
N ASN A 316 -13.08 16.31 19.15
CA ASN A 316 -12.80 14.89 19.28
C ASN A 316 -11.44 14.65 19.97
N LEU A 317 -11.37 13.56 20.68
CA LEU A 317 -10.16 12.99 21.25
C LEU A 317 -10.03 11.56 20.80
N ARG A 318 -8.87 11.17 20.29
CA ARG A 318 -8.61 9.83 19.84
C ARG A 318 -7.29 9.32 20.41
N ALA A 319 -7.29 8.08 20.89
CA ALA A 319 -6.09 7.32 21.24
C ALA A 319 -6.06 6.06 20.36
N PHE A 320 -4.90 5.71 19.83
CA PHE A 320 -4.78 4.54 18.98
C PHE A 320 -3.46 3.79 19.21
N TYR A 321 -3.52 2.50 18.91
CA TYR A 321 -2.38 1.61 18.82
C TYR A 321 -2.40 0.90 17.47
N HIS A 322 -1.25 0.84 16.80
CA HIS A 322 -1.07 0.10 15.55
C HIS A 322 0.20 -0.74 15.65
N TYR A 323 0.08 -1.99 15.30
CA TYR A 323 1.17 -2.95 15.19
C TYR A 323 1.19 -3.57 13.81
N ASN A 324 2.38 -3.63 13.20
CA ASN A 324 2.59 -4.27 11.93
C ASN A 324 3.90 -5.07 11.98
N HIS A 325 3.80 -6.38 11.80
CA HIS A 325 4.94 -7.28 11.70
C HIS A 325 5.05 -7.78 10.26
N LEU A 326 6.19 -7.52 9.65
CA LEU A 326 6.55 -8.03 8.33
C LEU A 326 7.78 -8.90 8.44
N LYS A 327 7.69 -10.10 7.88
CA LYS A 327 8.80 -11.04 7.81
C LYS A 327 9.04 -11.39 6.36
N TYR A 328 10.14 -10.90 5.81
CA TYR A 328 10.65 -11.32 4.51
C TYR A 328 11.67 -12.42 4.72
N LYS A 329 11.45 -13.57 4.09
CA LYS A 329 12.36 -14.70 4.11
C LYS A 329 12.64 -15.10 2.68
N ASP A 330 13.88 -14.98 2.27
CA ASP A 330 14.33 -15.43 0.96
C ASP A 330 14.49 -16.94 0.95
N SER A 331 14.25 -17.56 -0.18
CA SER A 331 14.68 -18.93 -0.43
C SER A 331 16.22 -19.00 -0.51
N VAL A 332 16.74 -20.21 -0.41
CA VAL A 332 18.19 -20.43 -0.60
C VAL A 332 18.63 -19.84 -1.94
N THR A 333 19.58 -18.90 -1.87
CA THR A 333 20.19 -18.29 -3.06
C THR A 333 21.56 -18.92 -3.26
N ILE A 334 21.81 -19.45 -4.46
CA ILE A 334 23.15 -19.96 -4.83
C ILE A 334 23.95 -18.78 -5.40
N LEU A 335 25.06 -18.50 -4.76
CA LEU A 335 26.03 -17.52 -5.21
C LEU A 335 27.00 -18.24 -6.15
N SER A 336 27.05 -17.87 -7.43
CA SER A 336 27.89 -18.53 -8.44
C SER A 336 29.38 -18.55 -8.06
N THR A 337 29.84 -17.51 -7.40
CA THR A 337 31.18 -17.43 -6.79
C THR A 337 31.16 -16.49 -5.60
N TYR A 338 31.56 -16.99 -4.45
CA TYR A 338 31.77 -16.17 -3.26
C TYR A 338 33.26 -16.10 -2.95
N THR A 339 33.77 -14.88 -2.76
CA THR A 339 35.21 -14.68 -2.47
C THR A 339 35.39 -14.14 -1.07
N TYR A 340 36.21 -14.81 -0.28
CA TYR A 340 36.62 -14.37 1.05
C TYR A 340 38.12 -14.10 1.07
N GLY A 341 38.52 -12.93 1.53
CA GLY A 341 39.90 -12.52 1.68
C GLY A 341 40.39 -12.50 3.12
N GLN A 342 41.49 -13.13 3.43
CA GLN A 342 42.14 -13.07 4.74
C GLN A 342 43.66 -13.14 4.60
N GLY A 343 44.38 -12.26 5.29
CA GLY A 343 45.83 -12.28 5.33
C GLY A 343 46.49 -12.12 3.97
N GLY A 344 45.92 -11.32 3.05
CA GLY A 344 46.41 -11.11 1.69
C GLY A 344 46.11 -12.25 0.72
N ARG A 345 45.31 -13.25 1.13
CA ARG A 345 44.89 -14.40 0.29
C ARG A 345 43.39 -14.33 0.05
N ASN A 346 42.95 -14.60 -1.17
CA ASN A 346 41.55 -14.69 -1.54
C ASN A 346 41.18 -16.16 -1.79
N PHE A 347 40.11 -16.61 -1.14
CA PHE A 347 39.50 -17.92 -1.36
C PHE A 347 38.22 -17.71 -2.14
N SER A 348 38.06 -18.39 -3.28
CA SER A 348 36.85 -18.36 -4.10
C SER A 348 36.12 -19.69 -3.97
N PHE A 349 34.86 -19.60 -3.54
CA PHE A 349 33.99 -20.76 -3.35
C PHE A 349 32.93 -20.75 -4.46
N LYS A 350 32.81 -21.85 -5.18
CA LYS A 350 31.76 -22.07 -6.16
C LYS A 350 30.50 -22.57 -5.48
N ASP A 351 29.36 -22.14 -6.00
CA ASP A 351 28.04 -22.57 -5.55
C ASP A 351 27.81 -22.33 -4.03
N ALA A 352 28.42 -21.31 -3.47
CA ALA A 352 28.10 -20.88 -2.10
C ALA A 352 26.60 -20.58 -1.96
N GLN A 353 26.04 -20.99 -0.84
CA GLN A 353 24.61 -20.84 -0.57
C GLN A 353 24.37 -19.75 0.49
N ALA A 354 23.52 -18.78 0.19
CA ALA A 354 22.95 -17.89 1.19
C ALA A 354 21.65 -18.52 1.68
N GLU A 355 21.67 -18.99 2.93
CA GLU A 355 20.53 -19.63 3.59
C GLU A 355 19.98 -18.74 4.71
N GLN A 356 18.74 -18.97 5.11
CA GLN A 356 18.10 -18.28 6.22
C GLN A 356 18.20 -16.75 6.11
N SER A 357 18.35 -16.25 4.89
CA SER A 357 18.37 -14.82 4.62
C SER A 357 16.98 -14.23 4.84
N GLY A 358 16.94 -13.02 5.38
CA GLY A 358 15.67 -12.34 5.54
C GLY A 358 15.75 -11.07 6.35
N SER A 359 14.67 -10.34 6.31
CA SER A 359 14.46 -9.11 7.08
C SER A 359 13.14 -9.21 7.85
N PHE A 360 13.21 -8.95 9.13
CA PHE A 360 12.07 -8.98 10.05
C PHE A 360 11.83 -7.57 10.55
N PHE A 361 10.60 -7.08 10.43
CA PHE A 361 10.19 -5.75 10.83
C PHE A 361 9.09 -5.82 11.86
N ASP A 362 9.27 -5.14 12.98
CA ASP A 362 8.23 -4.83 13.95
C ASP A 362 8.04 -3.32 13.98
N ASP A 363 6.90 -2.85 13.50
CA ASP A 363 6.51 -1.44 13.50
C ASP A 363 5.33 -1.24 14.45
N GLN A 364 5.50 -0.38 15.44
CA GLN A 364 4.46 -0.07 16.42
C GLN A 364 4.25 1.43 16.50
N LYS A 365 3.00 1.84 16.66
CA LYS A 365 2.61 3.23 16.81
C LYS A 365 1.63 3.35 17.97
N VAL A 366 1.89 4.29 18.86
CA VAL A 366 0.96 4.73 19.90
C VAL A 366 0.75 6.22 19.69
N GLY A 367 -0.49 6.63 19.54
CA GLY A 367 -0.80 8.03 19.30
C GLY A 367 -2.02 8.51 20.07
N VAL A 368 -2.00 9.79 20.37
CA VAL A 368 -3.16 10.54 20.86
C VAL A 368 -3.28 11.80 20.02
N ASP A 369 -4.48 12.08 19.56
CA ASP A 369 -4.78 13.34 18.90
C ASP A 369 -6.07 13.96 19.42
N ALA A 370 -6.08 15.30 19.47
CA ALA A 370 -7.24 16.09 19.82
C ALA A 370 -7.49 17.12 18.72
N LYS A 371 -8.74 17.33 18.37
CA LYS A 371 -9.18 18.32 17.38
C LYS A 371 -10.36 19.10 17.92
N PHE A 372 -10.35 20.39 17.68
CA PHE A 372 -11.38 21.35 18.09
C PHE A 372 -11.84 22.08 16.84
N ASP A 373 -13.12 22.06 16.59
CA ASP A 373 -13.79 22.58 15.42
C ASP A 373 -14.76 23.69 15.84
N PHE A 374 -14.48 24.90 15.42
CA PHE A 374 -15.24 26.13 15.73
C PHE A 374 -15.87 26.68 14.46
N LYS A 375 -17.18 26.64 14.37
CA LYS A 375 -17.94 27.28 13.31
C LYS A 375 -18.37 28.68 13.76
N HIS A 376 -18.07 29.68 12.98
CA HIS A 376 -18.47 31.04 13.20
C HIS A 376 -19.25 31.62 11.98
N ASP A 377 -19.78 32.79 12.08
CA ASP A 377 -20.70 33.34 11.05
C ASP A 377 -20.06 33.48 9.66
N SER A 378 -18.76 33.68 9.61
CA SER A 378 -18.01 33.87 8.36
C SER A 378 -17.01 32.72 8.06
N GLY A 379 -17.13 31.54 8.71
CA GLY A 379 -16.21 30.49 8.41
C GLY A 379 -16.08 29.41 9.50
N ARG A 380 -14.95 28.73 9.48
CA ARG A 380 -14.70 27.57 10.34
C ARG A 380 -13.21 27.43 10.66
N LEU A 381 -12.89 27.41 11.94
CA LEU A 381 -11.53 27.19 12.45
C LEU A 381 -11.40 25.79 13.03
N ILE A 382 -10.39 25.05 12.59
CA ILE A 382 -10.01 23.78 13.18
C ILE A 382 -8.61 23.90 13.79
N VAL A 383 -8.48 23.54 15.06
CA VAL A 383 -7.21 23.47 15.76
C VAL A 383 -6.98 22.03 16.21
N GLY A 384 -5.77 21.53 16.06
CA GLY A 384 -5.44 20.18 16.49
C GLY A 384 -4.07 20.04 17.11
N ALA A 385 -3.95 19.04 17.96
CA ALA A 385 -2.69 18.62 18.58
C ALA A 385 -2.56 17.11 18.48
N GLN A 386 -1.33 16.62 18.27
CA GLN A 386 -1.04 15.20 18.17
C GLN A 386 0.28 14.89 18.86
N SER A 387 0.31 13.76 19.59
CA SER A 387 1.53 13.13 20.08
C SER A 387 1.56 11.70 19.55
N LEU A 388 2.61 11.35 18.84
CA LEU A 388 2.78 10.06 18.17
C LEU A 388 4.15 9.47 18.50
N TYR A 389 4.16 8.32 19.16
CA TYR A 389 5.37 7.54 19.39
C TYR A 389 5.39 6.33 18.45
N GLN A 390 6.45 6.24 17.67
CA GLN A 390 6.65 5.17 16.69
C GLN A 390 7.90 4.38 17.06
N MET A 391 7.79 3.07 17.09
CA MET A 391 8.88 2.12 17.32
C MET A 391 9.05 1.26 16.07
N SER A 392 10.25 1.21 15.55
CA SER A 392 10.58 0.30 14.45
C SER A 392 11.78 -0.55 14.84
N LYS A 393 11.60 -1.85 14.85
CA LYS A 393 12.68 -2.82 14.97
C LYS A 393 12.81 -3.56 13.66
N ARG A 394 14.04 -3.67 13.18
CA ARG A 394 14.38 -4.50 12.04
C ARG A 394 15.52 -5.42 12.41
N THR A 395 15.42 -6.68 12.06
CA THR A 395 16.53 -7.62 12.15
C THR A 395 16.80 -8.19 10.78
N MET A 396 18.00 -8.02 10.27
CA MET A 396 18.47 -8.67 9.06
C MET A 396 19.36 -9.84 9.46
N VAL A 397 19.09 -10.99 8.88
CA VAL A 397 19.87 -12.22 9.07
C VAL A 397 20.30 -12.78 7.74
N GLN A 398 21.52 -13.33 7.68
CA GLN A 398 21.99 -14.08 6.54
C GLN A 398 23.00 -15.13 7.01
N GLN A 399 22.89 -16.33 6.47
CA GLN A 399 23.86 -17.37 6.65
C GLN A 399 24.43 -17.78 5.29
N ILE A 400 25.74 -17.60 5.11
CA ILE A 400 26.44 -18.02 3.91
C ILE A 400 27.18 -19.34 4.25
N SER A 401 26.94 -20.38 3.46
CA SER A 401 27.60 -21.66 3.56
C SER A 401 28.28 -22.04 2.24
N THR A 402 29.34 -22.79 2.32
CA THR A 402 30.07 -23.28 1.13
C THR A 402 30.01 -24.80 1.10
N PRO A 403 28.96 -25.39 0.48
CA PRO A 403 28.83 -26.85 0.39
C PRO A 403 29.96 -27.49 -0.40
N ASN A 404 30.56 -26.75 -1.34
CA ASN A 404 31.73 -27.17 -2.11
C ASN A 404 32.98 -26.47 -1.56
N PRO A 405 33.87 -27.21 -0.83
CA PRO A 405 35.10 -26.62 -0.31
C PRO A 405 36.01 -26.14 -1.45
N ALA A 406 36.64 -24.98 -1.25
CA ALA A 406 37.70 -24.54 -2.14
C ALA A 406 38.97 -25.35 -1.91
N THR A 407 39.73 -25.64 -2.96
CA THR A 407 40.97 -26.40 -2.86
C THR A 407 42.17 -25.45 -2.86
N MET A 408 43.05 -25.59 -1.88
CA MET A 408 44.33 -24.89 -1.79
C MET A 408 45.48 -25.91 -1.70
N GLY A 409 46.05 -26.31 -2.83
CA GLY A 409 46.94 -27.43 -2.91
C GLY A 409 46.24 -28.74 -2.52
N ALA A 410 46.76 -29.47 -1.55
CA ALA A 410 46.11 -30.67 -0.99
C ALA A 410 45.06 -30.37 0.11
N MET A 411 44.87 -29.11 0.48
CA MET A 411 44.01 -28.70 1.59
C MET A 411 42.62 -28.26 1.06
N GLN A 412 41.58 -28.75 1.71
CA GLN A 412 40.20 -28.27 1.49
C GLN A 412 39.86 -27.16 2.49
N VAL A 413 39.25 -26.10 1.98
CA VAL A 413 38.81 -24.95 2.77
C VAL A 413 37.30 -24.82 2.66
N SER A 414 36.60 -24.87 3.79
CA SER A 414 35.18 -24.52 3.87
C SER A 414 34.96 -23.23 4.65
N TYR A 415 33.89 -22.53 4.32
CA TYR A 415 33.57 -21.22 4.86
C TYR A 415 32.08 -21.15 5.22
N ASN A 416 31.79 -20.69 6.43
CA ASN A 416 30.45 -20.34 6.86
C ASN A 416 30.48 -18.95 7.48
N HIS A 417 29.48 -18.13 7.21
CA HIS A 417 29.40 -16.77 7.70
C HIS A 417 27.96 -16.46 8.11
N ALA A 418 27.75 -16.31 9.41
CA ALA A 418 26.49 -15.83 9.96
C ALA A 418 26.55 -14.31 10.20
N ILE A 419 25.56 -13.62 9.70
CA ILE A 419 25.40 -12.17 9.81
C ILE A 419 24.08 -11.92 10.54
N ASP A 420 24.12 -11.06 11.56
CA ASP A 420 22.95 -10.63 12.34
C ASP A 420 23.02 -9.12 12.58
N ILE A 421 22.02 -8.38 12.12
CA ILE A 421 21.98 -6.91 12.19
C ILE A 421 20.64 -6.46 12.77
N PRO A 422 20.47 -6.51 14.10
CA PRO A 422 19.36 -5.84 14.76
C PRO A 422 19.52 -4.33 14.71
N PHE A 423 18.45 -3.67 14.31
CA PHE A 423 18.28 -2.23 14.24
C PHE A 423 17.03 -1.84 15.01
N THR A 424 17.12 -0.81 15.86
CA THR A 424 15.97 -0.19 16.53
C THR A 424 15.97 1.30 16.23
N GLY A 425 14.87 1.79 15.67
CA GLY A 425 14.67 3.20 15.37
C GLY A 425 13.35 3.69 15.92
N ASN A 426 13.39 4.50 16.98
CA ASN A 426 12.20 5.09 17.58
C ASN A 426 12.11 6.56 17.20
N LYS A 427 10.88 7.04 17.01
CA LYS A 427 10.59 8.45 16.70
C LYS A 427 9.41 8.92 17.55
N TRP A 428 9.62 9.95 18.35
CA TRP A 428 8.56 10.64 19.07
C TRP A 428 8.26 11.96 18.38
N THR A 429 7.03 12.13 17.94
CA THR A 429 6.57 13.30 17.20
C THR A 429 5.45 14.00 17.96
N ASN A 430 5.61 15.29 18.18
CA ASN A 430 4.61 16.17 18.76
C ASN A 430 4.30 17.29 17.78
N SER A 431 3.03 17.56 17.55
CA SER A 431 2.63 18.58 16.60
C SER A 431 1.38 19.32 17.03
N VAL A 432 1.29 20.56 16.57
CA VAL A 432 0.10 21.41 16.66
C VAL A 432 -0.18 22.00 15.29
N PHE A 433 -1.45 22.16 14.95
CA PHE A 433 -1.85 22.79 13.72
C PHE A 433 -3.14 23.60 13.89
N ALA A 434 -3.33 24.56 13.00
CA ALA A 434 -4.57 25.29 12.84
C ALA A 434 -4.84 25.49 11.36
N ILE A 435 -6.11 25.38 10.97
CA ILE A 435 -6.58 25.68 9.62
C ILE A 435 -7.92 26.42 9.74
N GLU A 436 -8.01 27.54 9.03
CA GLU A 436 -9.17 28.42 8.99
C GLU A 436 -9.68 28.50 7.56
N LYS A 437 -10.97 28.28 7.34
CA LYS A 437 -11.68 28.68 6.14
C LYS A 437 -12.53 29.90 6.49
N TYR A 438 -12.24 31.05 5.87
CA TYR A 438 -12.95 32.29 6.06
C TYR A 438 -13.69 32.68 4.76
N ASP A 439 -14.98 32.93 4.86
CA ASP A 439 -15.86 33.30 3.75
C ASP A 439 -16.01 34.83 3.69
N PHE A 440 -15.56 35.43 2.59
CA PHE A 440 -15.69 36.86 2.31
C PHE A 440 -16.96 37.13 1.46
N GLY A 441 -18.12 36.99 2.08
CA GLY A 441 -19.41 37.03 1.40
C GLY A 441 -19.75 35.69 0.73
N GLU A 442 -20.62 35.76 -0.32
CA GLU A 442 -21.20 34.53 -0.92
C GLU A 442 -20.28 33.82 -1.92
N HIS A 443 -19.30 34.52 -2.47
CA HIS A 443 -18.53 34.02 -3.60
C HIS A 443 -17.04 33.73 -3.28
N PHE A 444 -16.44 34.42 -2.34
CA PHE A 444 -15.01 34.29 -2.06
C PHE A 444 -14.78 33.66 -0.71
N SER A 445 -13.87 32.72 -0.68
CA SER A 445 -13.34 32.17 0.56
C SER A 445 -11.82 32.04 0.51
N LEU A 446 -11.21 32.05 1.68
CA LEU A 446 -9.80 31.81 1.85
C LEU A 446 -9.59 30.72 2.91
N THR A 447 -8.97 29.62 2.52
CA THR A 447 -8.48 28.64 3.49
C THR A 447 -7.00 28.90 3.74
N GLY A 448 -6.62 29.06 5.00
CA GLY A 448 -5.24 29.25 5.42
C GLY A 448 -4.92 28.40 6.61
N GLY A 449 -3.73 27.81 6.66
CA GLY A 449 -3.35 26.94 7.77
C GLY A 449 -1.87 26.79 7.95
N GLY A 450 -1.49 26.33 9.14
CA GLY A 450 -0.13 26.04 9.49
C GLY A 450 0.00 24.89 10.47
N ARG A 451 1.11 24.17 10.38
CA ARG A 451 1.52 23.10 11.31
C ARG A 451 2.95 23.30 11.76
N TYR A 452 3.18 23.07 13.02
CA TYR A 452 4.51 22.88 13.59
C TYR A 452 4.64 21.44 14.11
N GLU A 453 5.76 20.81 13.83
CA GLU A 453 6.07 19.45 14.27
C GLU A 453 7.48 19.40 14.83
N PHE A 454 7.60 18.85 16.04
CA PHE A 454 8.86 18.49 16.68
C PHE A 454 8.98 16.97 16.73
N SER A 455 10.09 16.42 16.23
CA SER A 455 10.39 14.99 16.28
C SER A 455 11.72 14.74 16.97
N ARG A 456 11.76 13.72 17.83
CA ARG A 456 12.97 13.23 18.46
C ARG A 456 13.20 11.78 18.11
N TYR A 457 14.42 11.47 17.70
CA TYR A 457 14.86 10.15 17.27
C TYR A 457 15.74 9.48 18.30
N PHE A 458 15.60 8.16 18.44
CA PHE A 458 16.46 7.29 19.23
C PHE A 458 16.78 6.07 18.38
N ILE A 459 18.04 5.89 18.01
CA ILE A 459 18.48 4.90 17.03
C ILE A 459 19.60 4.09 17.63
N ASP A 460 19.47 2.76 17.54
CA ASP A 460 20.49 1.80 17.93
C ASP A 460 20.63 0.73 16.84
N VAL A 461 21.87 0.38 16.51
CA VAL A 461 22.19 -0.67 15.57
C VAL A 461 23.34 -1.51 16.08
N GLN A 462 23.26 -2.80 15.82
CA GLN A 462 24.37 -3.73 16.00
C GLN A 462 24.58 -4.48 14.69
N ASN A 463 25.84 -4.73 14.34
CA ASN A 463 26.21 -5.53 13.18
C ASN A 463 27.18 -6.62 13.67
N ALA A 464 26.71 -7.84 13.71
CA ALA A 464 27.45 -8.98 14.20
C ALA A 464 27.77 -9.96 13.06
N HIS A 465 29.03 -10.33 12.95
CA HIS A 465 29.55 -11.27 11.98
C HIS A 465 30.25 -12.41 12.69
N ASN A 466 29.81 -13.64 12.48
CA ASN A 466 30.45 -14.86 12.98
C ASN A 466 30.91 -15.68 11.79
N ILE A 467 32.21 -15.87 11.67
CA ILE A 467 32.82 -16.53 10.52
C ILE A 467 33.48 -17.84 11.00
N LEU A 468 33.23 -18.91 10.31
CA LEU A 468 33.86 -20.18 10.56
C LEU A 468 34.61 -20.62 9.31
N ILE A 469 35.94 -20.80 9.44
CA ILE A 469 36.80 -21.25 8.38
C ILE A 469 37.46 -22.56 8.82
N ASN A 470 37.27 -23.61 8.06
CA ASN A 470 37.97 -24.89 8.26
C ASN A 470 39.00 -25.06 7.14
N MET A 471 40.24 -25.28 7.50
CA MET A 471 41.37 -25.48 6.59
C MET A 471 42.10 -26.77 6.99
N GLY A 472 41.55 -27.91 6.55
CA GLY A 472 42.04 -29.22 7.01
C GLY A 472 41.89 -29.40 8.53
N ALA A 473 43.00 -29.57 9.26
CA ALA A 473 42.98 -29.66 10.72
C ALA A 473 42.91 -28.30 11.46
N MET A 474 43.10 -27.18 10.74
CA MET A 474 43.03 -25.86 11.34
C MET A 474 41.59 -25.30 11.24
N ARG A 475 41.09 -24.79 12.35
CA ARG A 475 39.81 -24.14 12.46
C ARG A 475 39.99 -22.70 12.97
N GLN A 476 39.41 -21.74 12.28
CA GLN A 476 39.36 -20.35 12.70
C GLN A 476 37.91 -19.91 12.86
N ASN A 477 37.64 -19.15 13.91
CA ASN A 477 36.28 -18.68 14.21
C ASN A 477 36.31 -17.20 14.62
N PRO A 478 36.70 -16.28 13.70
CA PRO A 478 36.64 -14.85 14.01
C PRO A 478 35.20 -14.35 14.15
N SER A 479 34.99 -13.50 15.15
CA SER A 479 33.74 -12.82 15.41
C SER A 479 33.99 -11.33 15.50
N TYR A 480 33.14 -10.56 14.84
CA TYR A 480 33.21 -9.09 14.81
C TYR A 480 31.85 -8.52 15.17
N THR A 481 31.82 -7.53 16.04
CA THR A 481 30.60 -6.83 16.41
C THR A 481 30.85 -5.33 16.42
N THR A 482 30.06 -4.61 15.64
CA THR A 482 30.07 -3.14 15.59
C THR A 482 28.73 -2.61 16.07
N LYS A 483 28.76 -1.58 16.91
CA LYS A 483 27.55 -0.92 17.41
C LYS A 483 27.55 0.56 17.00
N GLY A 484 26.36 1.08 16.77
CA GLY A 484 26.12 2.50 16.52
C GLY A 484 24.86 2.96 17.22
N SER A 485 24.86 4.20 17.70
CA SER A 485 23.69 4.86 18.29
C SER A 485 23.64 6.32 17.89
N LEU A 486 22.43 6.86 17.80
CA LEU A 486 22.19 8.27 17.49
C LEU A 486 20.92 8.76 18.20
N THR A 487 20.99 9.95 18.78
CA THR A 487 19.81 10.72 19.20
C THR A 487 19.84 12.04 18.45
N ASP A 488 18.72 12.38 17.79
CA ASP A 488 18.61 13.59 16.99
C ASP A 488 17.23 14.24 17.16
N ASN A 489 17.14 15.54 16.87
CA ASN A 489 15.92 16.32 16.94
C ASN A 489 15.66 17.01 15.61
N LEU A 490 14.40 17.06 15.20
CA LEU A 490 13.98 17.67 13.95
C LEU A 490 12.76 18.57 14.16
N HIS A 491 12.80 19.75 13.54
CA HIS A 491 11.71 20.72 13.54
C HIS A 491 11.17 20.86 12.10
N ASN A 492 9.88 20.75 11.96
CA ASN A 492 9.20 20.85 10.68
C ASN A 492 8.08 21.89 10.73
N PHE A 493 7.80 22.49 9.57
CA PHE A 493 6.72 23.44 9.38
C PHE A 493 6.00 23.10 8.08
N ALA A 494 4.66 23.17 8.10
CA ALA A 494 3.82 23.14 6.94
C ALA A 494 2.93 24.37 6.90
N LEU A 495 2.62 24.83 5.69
CA LEU A 495 1.74 25.98 5.43
C LEU A 495 0.82 25.63 4.28
N GLU A 496 -0.41 26.15 4.34
CA GLU A 496 -1.39 26.08 3.24
C GLU A 496 -2.08 27.42 3.08
N LEU A 497 -2.33 27.81 1.82
CA LEU A 497 -3.13 28.96 1.46
C LEU A 497 -3.93 28.62 0.20
N THR A 498 -5.26 28.71 0.31
CA THR A 498 -6.17 28.32 -0.77
C THR A 498 -7.28 29.35 -0.91
N PRO A 499 -7.10 30.44 -1.68
CA PRO A 499 -8.21 31.28 -2.12
C PRO A 499 -9.11 30.50 -3.07
N SER A 500 -10.42 30.71 -2.96
CA SER A 500 -11.40 30.09 -3.82
C SER A 500 -12.54 31.04 -4.16
N PHE A 501 -13.11 30.83 -5.34
CA PHE A 501 -14.20 31.59 -5.89
C PHE A 501 -15.35 30.65 -6.28
N GLN A 502 -16.46 30.79 -5.62
CA GLN A 502 -17.68 30.06 -5.91
C GLN A 502 -18.47 30.83 -6.99
N PHE A 503 -18.54 30.29 -8.19
CA PHE A 503 -19.16 30.91 -9.35
C PHE A 503 -20.59 30.42 -9.59
N SER A 504 -20.98 29.28 -8.97
CA SER A 504 -22.36 28.75 -8.94
C SER A 504 -22.64 28.13 -7.56
N PRO A 505 -23.88 27.74 -7.24
CA PRO A 505 -24.20 27.04 -5.98
C PRO A 505 -23.41 25.75 -5.76
N THR A 506 -22.97 25.08 -6.84
CA THR A 506 -22.23 23.82 -6.84
C THR A 506 -20.83 23.92 -7.45
N GLY A 507 -20.51 25.09 -8.05
CA GLY A 507 -19.27 25.31 -8.79
C GLY A 507 -18.26 26.19 -8.08
N ALA A 508 -17.00 25.72 -8.00
CA ALA A 508 -15.91 26.46 -7.39
C ALA A 508 -14.63 26.37 -8.21
N LEU A 509 -13.91 27.49 -8.27
CA LEU A 509 -12.53 27.60 -8.75
C LEU A 509 -11.64 27.89 -7.55
N TYR A 510 -10.50 27.23 -7.45
CA TYR A 510 -9.53 27.47 -6.39
C TYR A 510 -8.10 27.52 -6.91
N ALA A 511 -7.25 28.22 -6.16
CA ALA A 511 -5.80 28.16 -6.33
C ALA A 511 -5.20 27.79 -4.96
N LYS A 512 -4.33 26.77 -4.92
CA LYS A 512 -3.71 26.30 -3.69
C LYS A 512 -2.19 26.48 -3.75
N TYR A 513 -1.64 26.99 -2.68
CA TYR A 513 -0.23 26.85 -2.34
C TYR A 513 -0.09 26.02 -1.08
N GLU A 514 0.77 25.04 -1.11
CA GLU A 514 1.10 24.24 0.06
C GLU A 514 2.61 24.04 0.15
N ARG A 515 3.16 24.28 1.33
CA ARG A 515 4.50 23.88 1.71
C ARG A 515 4.41 22.73 2.71
N GLY A 516 5.06 21.61 2.39
CA GLY A 516 5.12 20.46 3.26
C GLY A 516 6.54 19.90 3.40
N TYR A 517 6.66 18.77 4.08
CA TYR A 517 7.94 18.15 4.40
C TYR A 517 7.85 16.63 4.44
N LEU A 518 9.01 15.99 4.31
CA LEU A 518 9.23 14.58 4.65
C LEU A 518 10.46 14.48 5.57
N SER A 519 10.25 13.94 6.75
CA SER A 519 11.31 13.65 7.72
C SER A 519 12.02 12.35 7.32
N PRO A 520 13.34 12.23 7.51
CA PRO A 520 14.03 10.97 7.31
C PRO A 520 13.44 9.87 8.21
N ALA A 521 13.40 8.64 7.71
CA ALA A 521 13.17 7.50 8.56
C ALA A 521 14.42 7.22 9.43
N PRO A 522 14.28 6.60 10.61
CA PRO A 522 15.43 6.36 11.51
C PRO A 522 16.59 5.63 10.83
N ASN A 523 16.29 4.65 9.98
CA ASN A 523 17.30 3.90 9.23
C ASN A 523 18.06 4.72 8.19
N ASN A 524 17.64 5.96 7.91
CA ASN A 524 18.32 6.87 6.99
C ASN A 524 19.35 7.76 7.71
N LEU A 525 19.33 7.79 9.05
CA LEU A 525 20.12 8.73 9.83
C LEU A 525 21.48 8.17 10.27
N LEU A 526 21.70 6.87 10.16
CA LEU A 526 22.98 6.22 10.38
C LEU A 526 23.47 5.55 9.09
N LYS A 527 24.76 5.68 8.80
CA LYS A 527 25.45 4.98 7.72
C LYS A 527 26.58 4.11 8.27
N ARG A 528 26.79 2.97 7.67
CA ARG A 528 27.96 2.13 7.94
C ARG A 528 29.13 2.57 7.06
N GLU A 529 30.27 2.70 7.66
CA GLU A 529 31.56 2.94 6.99
C GLU A 529 32.51 1.78 7.28
N GLY A 530 33.51 1.63 6.43
CA GLY A 530 34.49 0.54 6.50
C GLY A 530 34.35 -0.45 5.34
N THR A 531 35.38 -1.23 5.09
CA THR A 531 35.52 -2.14 3.95
C THR A 531 35.39 -3.62 4.31
N SER A 532 35.40 -3.92 5.61
CA SER A 532 35.29 -5.29 6.13
C SER A 532 34.64 -5.32 7.49
N SER A 533 34.08 -6.46 7.88
CA SER A 533 33.46 -6.67 9.19
C SER A 533 34.38 -6.36 10.39
N ALA A 534 35.69 -6.44 10.16
CA ALA A 534 36.69 -6.12 11.19
C ALA A 534 36.87 -4.61 11.41
N ASN A 535 36.47 -3.75 10.47
CA ASN A 535 36.67 -2.29 10.56
C ASN A 535 35.39 -1.48 10.31
N TYR A 536 34.23 -2.10 10.39
CA TYR A 536 32.97 -1.38 10.30
C TYR A 536 32.82 -0.37 11.46
N ARG A 537 32.23 0.77 11.16
CA ARG A 537 31.81 1.77 12.12
C ARG A 537 30.54 2.45 11.64
N TYR A 538 29.75 2.98 12.56
CA TYR A 538 28.55 3.74 12.25
C TYR A 538 28.78 5.22 12.47
N GLU A 539 28.31 6.01 11.53
CA GLU A 539 28.37 7.47 11.55
C GLU A 539 27.00 8.05 11.24
N ALA A 540 26.69 9.23 11.79
CA ALA A 540 25.50 9.96 11.41
C ALA A 540 25.55 10.35 9.92
N THR A 541 24.43 10.24 9.24
CA THR A 541 24.27 10.81 7.90
C THR A 541 24.03 12.31 8.02
N ASN A 542 24.44 13.08 7.03
CA ASN A 542 24.13 14.51 6.96
C ASN A 542 22.84 14.77 6.14
N LEU A 543 21.92 13.82 6.13
CA LEU A 543 20.66 13.96 5.39
C LEU A 543 19.83 15.10 5.96
N LYS A 544 19.51 16.07 5.13
CA LYS A 544 18.60 17.15 5.46
C LYS A 544 17.16 16.65 5.26
N LYS A 545 16.22 17.23 6.00
CA LYS A 545 14.80 17.00 5.73
C LYS A 545 14.46 17.38 4.30
N GLU A 546 13.56 16.62 3.71
CA GLU A 546 12.94 16.95 2.45
C GLU A 546 11.89 18.05 2.67
N SER A 547 11.80 19.00 1.76
CA SER A 547 10.73 19.99 1.73
C SER A 547 10.18 20.13 0.32
N TYR A 548 8.90 20.39 0.19
CA TYR A 548 8.26 20.57 -1.09
C TYR A 548 7.30 21.76 -1.06
N ASP A 549 7.16 22.39 -2.23
CA ASP A 549 6.20 23.46 -2.51
C ASP A 549 5.28 23.00 -3.65
N THR A 550 3.98 22.98 -3.40
CA THR A 550 2.95 22.61 -4.39
C THR A 550 2.10 23.82 -4.72
N PHE A 551 1.94 24.08 -6.00
CA PHE A 551 1.00 25.03 -6.57
C PHE A 551 -0.04 24.27 -7.37
N GLU A 552 -1.31 24.55 -7.15
CA GLU A 552 -2.42 23.89 -7.83
C GLU A 552 -3.52 24.89 -8.16
N ILE A 553 -4.08 24.78 -9.35
CA ILE A 553 -5.31 25.46 -9.75
C ILE A 553 -6.31 24.37 -10.13
N GLY A 554 -7.50 24.43 -9.58
CA GLY A 554 -8.53 23.43 -9.86
C GLY A 554 -9.93 24.04 -9.88
N ALA A 555 -10.83 23.32 -10.50
CA ALA A 555 -12.24 23.65 -10.59
C ALA A 555 -13.10 22.41 -10.41
N LYS A 556 -14.28 22.59 -9.84
CA LYS A 556 -15.33 21.57 -9.75
C LYS A 556 -16.68 22.19 -10.03
N GLU A 557 -17.59 21.42 -10.62
CA GLU A 557 -18.97 21.82 -10.88
C GLU A 557 -19.88 20.59 -10.90
N SER A 558 -21.10 20.76 -10.40
CA SER A 558 -22.18 19.77 -10.49
C SER A 558 -23.39 20.38 -11.20
N PHE A 559 -23.68 19.87 -12.38
CA PHE A 559 -24.81 20.35 -13.19
C PHE A 559 -26.04 19.46 -12.94
N ALA A 560 -27.05 20.02 -12.28
CA ALA A 560 -28.35 19.40 -12.06
C ALA A 560 -28.28 17.94 -11.53
N GLU A 561 -27.28 17.61 -10.71
CA GLU A 561 -27.02 16.27 -10.16
C GLU A 561 -26.80 15.17 -11.22
N THR A 562 -26.73 15.54 -12.49
CA THR A 562 -26.57 14.61 -13.62
C THR A 562 -25.15 14.60 -14.19
N LEU A 563 -24.38 15.65 -13.97
CA LEU A 563 -23.02 15.77 -14.46
C LEU A 563 -22.13 16.38 -13.38
N LEU A 564 -21.19 15.62 -12.85
CA LEU A 564 -20.14 16.10 -11.96
C LEU A 564 -18.85 16.22 -12.75
N LEU A 565 -18.18 17.36 -12.64
CA LEU A 565 -16.89 17.62 -13.26
C LEU A 565 -15.90 18.10 -12.22
N SER A 566 -14.69 17.59 -12.27
CA SER A 566 -13.57 18.12 -11.50
C SER A 566 -12.28 18.06 -12.30
N GLY A 567 -11.42 19.05 -12.11
CA GLY A 567 -10.13 19.08 -12.76
C GLY A 567 -9.13 19.95 -12.04
N SER A 568 -7.86 19.60 -12.13
CA SER A 568 -6.78 20.42 -11.60
C SER A 568 -5.51 20.32 -12.43
N VAL A 569 -4.72 21.36 -12.36
CA VAL A 569 -3.33 21.42 -12.84
C VAL A 569 -2.46 21.71 -11.64
N PHE A 570 -1.39 20.94 -11.46
CA PHE A 570 -0.50 21.09 -10.34
C PHE A 570 0.98 21.11 -10.73
N TYR A 571 1.76 21.78 -9.91
CA TYR A 571 3.22 21.78 -9.97
C TYR A 571 3.78 21.61 -8.57
N THR A 572 4.60 20.58 -8.36
CA THR A 572 5.29 20.33 -7.09
C THR A 572 6.80 20.39 -7.32
N ALA A 573 7.49 21.26 -6.61
CA ALA A 573 8.95 21.32 -6.54
C ALA A 573 9.42 20.75 -5.21
N THR A 574 10.39 19.85 -5.23
CA THR A 574 10.94 19.22 -4.00
C THR A 574 12.43 19.47 -3.91
N HIS A 575 12.90 19.77 -2.71
CA HIS A 575 14.30 19.91 -2.35
C HIS A 575 14.70 18.77 -1.43
N ASN A 576 15.90 18.23 -1.65
CA ASN A 576 16.49 17.14 -0.88
C ASN A 576 15.62 15.87 -0.87
N GLU A 577 14.96 15.54 -1.97
CA GLU A 577 14.18 14.30 -2.06
C GLU A 577 15.08 13.08 -1.89
N PHE A 578 14.75 12.23 -0.91
CA PHE A 578 15.54 11.05 -0.59
C PHE A 578 15.48 10.02 -1.71
N TYR A 579 16.62 9.44 -2.03
CA TYR A 579 16.69 8.24 -2.86
C TYR A 579 17.61 7.19 -2.24
N THR A 580 17.47 5.96 -2.69
CA THR A 580 18.24 4.83 -2.23
C THR A 580 19.37 4.56 -3.19
N ILE A 581 20.59 4.53 -2.69
CA ILE A 581 21.74 4.01 -3.41
C ILE A 581 21.90 2.55 -2.98
N GLY A 582 21.64 1.59 -3.88
CA GLY A 582 21.91 0.18 -3.64
C GLY A 582 23.41 -0.03 -3.50
N ASN A 583 23.83 -0.73 -2.44
CA ASN A 583 25.18 -1.28 -2.37
C ASN A 583 25.06 -2.79 -2.40
N ALA A 584 25.41 -3.39 -3.52
CA ALA A 584 25.26 -4.80 -3.85
C ALA A 584 25.89 -5.79 -2.85
N HIS A 585 26.81 -5.33 -2.05
CA HIS A 585 27.64 -6.22 -1.22
C HIS A 585 27.45 -6.04 0.28
N SER A 586 26.49 -5.27 0.73
CA SER A 586 26.23 -5.10 2.16
C SER A 586 24.82 -5.50 2.54
N VAL A 587 24.70 -6.43 3.46
CA VAL A 587 23.43 -6.92 4.02
C VAL A 587 22.62 -5.80 4.70
N ASP A 588 23.29 -4.74 5.17
CA ASP A 588 22.71 -3.53 5.76
C ASP A 588 22.81 -2.31 4.84
N GLY A 589 23.18 -2.51 3.59
CA GLY A 589 23.79 -1.55 2.69
C GLY A 589 22.86 -0.66 1.92
N VAL A 590 21.68 -0.34 2.45
CA VAL A 590 20.87 0.70 1.86
C VAL A 590 21.42 2.05 2.30
N ARG A 591 22.18 2.69 1.42
CA ARG A 591 22.59 4.10 1.61
C ARG A 591 21.51 5.02 1.07
N TYR A 592 21.24 6.08 1.80
CA TYR A 592 20.34 7.13 1.38
C TYR A 592 21.13 8.37 0.99
N ASP A 593 20.69 9.02 -0.05
CA ASP A 593 21.18 10.31 -0.51
C ASP A 593 20.00 11.18 -0.96
N THR A 594 20.26 12.38 -1.39
CA THR A 594 19.23 13.33 -1.82
C THR A 594 19.49 13.81 -3.24
N TYR A 595 18.45 13.82 -4.08
CA TYR A 595 18.50 14.56 -5.32
C TYR A 595 18.58 16.06 -5.04
N ASP A 596 19.33 16.80 -5.86
CA ASP A 596 19.38 18.26 -5.75
C ASP A 596 17.98 18.87 -5.77
N LYS A 597 17.18 18.44 -6.72
CA LYS A 597 15.79 18.87 -6.92
C LYS A 597 15.00 17.79 -7.64
N THR A 598 13.71 17.72 -7.34
CA THR A 598 12.75 17.02 -8.19
C THR A 598 11.57 17.94 -8.50
N ARG A 599 10.85 17.61 -9.55
CA ARG A 599 9.63 18.33 -9.93
C ARG A 599 8.58 17.38 -10.47
N ARG A 600 7.33 17.72 -10.23
CA ARG A 600 6.16 17.01 -10.75
C ARG A 600 5.19 18.04 -11.31
N LEU A 601 4.90 17.93 -12.59
CA LEU A 601 3.90 18.74 -13.28
C LEU A 601 2.82 17.79 -13.77
N GLY A 602 1.55 18.07 -13.50
CA GLY A 602 0.48 17.19 -13.92
C GLY A 602 -0.86 17.84 -14.07
N VAL A 603 -1.76 17.05 -14.63
CA VAL A 603 -3.18 17.38 -14.84
C VAL A 603 -4.01 16.21 -14.34
N GLU A 604 -5.04 16.49 -13.58
CA GLU A 604 -6.05 15.55 -13.13
C GLU A 604 -7.42 15.99 -13.62
N PHE A 605 -8.23 15.05 -14.07
CA PHE A 605 -9.60 15.29 -14.50
C PHE A 605 -10.46 14.09 -14.10
N ALA A 606 -11.68 14.36 -13.64
CA ALA A 606 -12.71 13.36 -13.40
C ALA A 606 -14.09 13.89 -13.82
N SER A 607 -14.92 13.00 -14.34
CA SER A 607 -16.29 13.26 -14.75
C SER A 607 -17.16 12.09 -14.36
N GLU A 608 -18.37 12.39 -13.87
CA GLU A 608 -19.44 11.41 -13.64
C GLU A 608 -20.70 11.92 -14.31
N GLN A 609 -21.37 11.07 -15.06
CA GLN A 609 -22.55 11.42 -15.83
C GLN A 609 -23.65 10.41 -15.56
N TYR A 610 -24.83 10.91 -15.22
CA TYR A 610 -25.99 10.10 -14.88
C TYR A 610 -27.15 10.43 -15.82
N PHE A 611 -27.71 9.42 -16.46
CA PHE A 611 -28.84 9.54 -17.38
C PHE A 611 -29.99 8.68 -16.89
N TRP A 612 -31.21 9.12 -17.21
CA TRP A 612 -32.48 8.39 -16.90
C TRP A 612 -32.61 8.06 -15.41
N GLY A 613 -32.32 9.04 -14.54
CA GLY A 613 -32.41 8.83 -13.10
C GLY A 613 -31.33 7.87 -12.52
N GLY A 614 -30.18 7.79 -13.19
CA GLY A 614 -29.08 6.92 -12.77
C GLY A 614 -29.08 5.52 -13.42
N ALA A 615 -30.09 5.18 -14.23
CA ALA A 615 -30.15 3.90 -14.92
C ALA A 615 -28.99 3.68 -15.91
N LEU A 616 -28.37 4.74 -16.41
CA LEU A 616 -27.13 4.72 -17.17
C LEU A 616 -26.15 5.72 -16.57
N ALA A 617 -24.96 5.26 -16.22
CA ALA A 617 -23.90 6.12 -15.71
C ALA A 617 -22.61 5.92 -16.49
N PHE A 618 -21.86 7.01 -16.68
CA PHE A 618 -20.49 7.01 -17.18
C PHE A 618 -19.60 7.66 -16.14
N ASN A 619 -18.40 7.13 -16.01
CA ASN A 619 -17.37 7.69 -15.18
C ASN A 619 -16.02 7.69 -15.92
N GLU A 620 -15.49 8.86 -16.13
CA GLU A 620 -14.21 9.06 -16.79
C GLU A 620 -13.24 9.70 -15.82
N SER A 621 -12.00 9.28 -15.90
CA SER A 621 -10.93 9.96 -15.19
C SER A 621 -9.61 9.89 -15.96
N PHE A 622 -8.80 10.92 -15.78
CA PHE A 622 -7.52 11.05 -16.44
C PHE A 622 -6.51 11.72 -15.51
N THR A 623 -5.33 11.15 -15.46
CA THR A 623 -4.17 11.75 -14.76
C THR A 623 -2.97 11.69 -15.69
N TYR A 624 -2.33 12.83 -15.86
CA TYR A 624 -1.03 12.95 -16.51
C TYR A 624 -0.02 13.52 -15.51
N VAL A 625 1.16 12.91 -15.41
CA VAL A 625 2.22 13.37 -14.52
C VAL A 625 3.56 13.28 -15.20
N LYS A 626 4.24 14.40 -15.34
CA LYS A 626 5.65 14.47 -15.69
C LYS A 626 6.46 14.60 -14.41
N ALA A 627 7.02 13.47 -13.92
CA ALA A 627 7.83 13.40 -12.71
C ALA A 627 9.32 13.31 -13.10
N GLU A 628 10.13 14.28 -12.65
CA GLU A 628 11.54 14.39 -13.02
C GLU A 628 12.44 14.65 -11.81
N LYS A 629 13.61 14.04 -11.81
CA LYS A 629 14.72 14.25 -10.87
C LYS A 629 15.87 15.00 -11.58
N LYS A 630 16.57 15.84 -10.81
CA LYS A 630 17.80 16.50 -11.27
C LYS A 630 18.99 15.86 -10.57
N ASP A 631 19.90 15.30 -11.34
CA ASP A 631 21.12 14.69 -10.86
C ASP A 631 22.30 15.15 -11.71
N ALA A 632 23.40 15.57 -11.09
CA ALA A 632 24.59 16.14 -11.76
C ALA A 632 24.23 17.20 -12.84
N GLY A 633 23.23 18.03 -12.55
CA GLY A 633 22.79 19.10 -13.46
C GLY A 633 21.82 18.68 -14.56
N LYS A 634 21.57 17.39 -14.79
CA LYS A 634 20.67 16.86 -15.83
C LYS A 634 19.33 16.46 -15.24
N TRP A 635 18.24 16.68 -16.00
CA TRP A 635 16.90 16.20 -15.67
C TRP A 635 16.66 14.84 -16.30
N SER A 636 16.13 13.89 -15.52
CA SER A 636 15.68 12.58 -15.99
C SER A 636 14.37 12.20 -15.29
N LYS A 637 13.64 11.23 -15.85
CA LYS A 637 12.37 10.77 -15.25
C LYS A 637 12.60 10.06 -13.91
N ILE A 638 11.64 10.17 -13.00
CA ILE A 638 11.61 9.39 -11.76
C ILE A 638 11.20 7.95 -12.07
N PRO A 639 11.99 6.93 -11.66
CA PRO A 639 11.64 5.53 -11.90
C PRO A 639 10.35 5.11 -11.22
N ASN A 640 9.66 4.13 -11.81
CA ASN A 640 8.40 3.52 -11.34
C ASN A 640 7.23 4.50 -11.26
N SER A 641 7.25 5.57 -12.04
CA SER A 641 6.12 6.47 -12.24
C SER A 641 5.54 6.33 -13.64
N TYR A 642 4.23 6.30 -13.77
CA TYR A 642 3.54 6.29 -15.06
C TYR A 642 3.40 7.71 -15.61
N ASP A 643 3.56 7.88 -16.92
CA ASP A 643 3.36 9.17 -17.57
C ASP A 643 1.88 9.60 -17.54
N TYR A 644 0.95 8.65 -17.75
CA TYR A 644 -0.48 8.90 -17.65
C TYR A 644 -1.26 7.65 -17.29
N LYS A 645 -2.43 7.86 -16.76
CA LYS A 645 -3.45 6.83 -16.58
C LYS A 645 -4.82 7.44 -16.88
N ALA A 646 -5.63 6.72 -17.65
CA ALA A 646 -7.02 7.09 -17.92
C ALA A 646 -7.93 5.91 -17.62
N THR A 647 -9.13 6.18 -17.15
CA THR A 647 -10.19 5.18 -17.00
C THR A 647 -11.47 5.67 -17.63
N LEU A 648 -12.18 4.76 -18.28
CA LEU A 648 -13.51 4.97 -18.84
C LEU A 648 -14.41 3.87 -18.31
N GLY A 649 -15.40 4.22 -17.51
CA GLY A 649 -16.38 3.30 -16.97
C GLY A 649 -17.76 3.60 -17.52
N ALA A 650 -18.56 2.57 -17.73
CA ALA A 650 -19.98 2.66 -18.03
C ALA A 650 -20.72 1.61 -17.20
N SER A 651 -21.86 1.98 -16.65
CA SER A 651 -22.80 1.06 -15.99
C SER A 651 -24.22 1.33 -16.40
N ALA A 652 -25.01 0.27 -16.55
CA ALA A 652 -26.42 0.36 -16.94
C ALA A 652 -27.25 -0.59 -16.07
N GLU A 653 -28.35 -0.08 -15.51
CA GLU A 653 -29.40 -0.88 -14.88
C GLU A 653 -30.49 -1.17 -15.89
N ILE A 654 -30.69 -2.44 -16.23
CA ILE A 654 -31.62 -2.88 -17.27
C ILE A 654 -32.97 -3.33 -16.73
N GLY A 655 -33.24 -3.09 -15.45
CA GLY A 655 -34.46 -3.50 -14.74
C GLY A 655 -34.31 -4.84 -14.03
N PHE A 656 -35.29 -5.17 -13.17
CA PHE A 656 -35.33 -6.39 -12.37
C PHE A 656 -34.10 -6.61 -11.48
N GLY A 657 -33.41 -5.50 -11.08
CA GLY A 657 -32.19 -5.54 -10.29
C GLY A 657 -30.96 -6.04 -11.04
N VAL A 658 -30.99 -6.04 -12.38
CA VAL A 658 -29.87 -6.46 -13.22
C VAL A 658 -29.08 -5.24 -13.69
N GLY A 659 -27.79 -5.22 -13.40
CA GLY A 659 -26.83 -4.21 -13.83
C GLY A 659 -25.77 -4.79 -14.75
N LEU A 660 -25.35 -4.01 -15.74
CA LEU A 660 -24.20 -4.28 -16.61
C LEU A 660 -23.15 -3.22 -16.36
N TRP A 661 -21.88 -3.59 -16.40
CA TRP A 661 -20.80 -2.61 -16.34
C TRP A 661 -19.64 -2.99 -17.27
N ALA A 662 -18.95 -1.96 -17.73
CA ALA A 662 -17.72 -2.07 -18.50
C ALA A 662 -16.72 -1.04 -18.02
N GLN A 663 -15.44 -1.37 -18.05
CA GLN A 663 -14.38 -0.45 -17.70
C GLN A 663 -13.15 -0.64 -18.59
N GLY A 664 -12.67 0.44 -19.18
CA GLY A 664 -11.38 0.55 -19.84
C GLY A 664 -10.37 1.24 -18.95
N SER A 665 -9.16 0.72 -18.88
CA SER A 665 -8.03 1.34 -18.19
C SER A 665 -6.85 1.46 -19.15
N PHE A 666 -6.37 2.68 -19.35
CA PHE A 666 -5.28 3.01 -20.27
C PHE A 666 -4.10 3.48 -19.42
N ILE A 667 -3.01 2.73 -19.43
CA ILE A 667 -1.82 2.98 -18.64
C ILE A 667 -0.68 3.37 -19.58
N GLY A 668 -0.05 4.51 -19.30
CA GLY A 668 1.05 5.06 -20.07
C GLY A 668 2.37 4.34 -19.88
N THR A 669 3.42 4.91 -20.44
CA THR A 669 4.78 4.41 -20.25
C THR A 669 5.21 4.57 -18.81
N GLN A 670 5.95 3.59 -18.31
CA GLN A 670 6.56 3.63 -16.98
C GLN A 670 8.08 3.59 -17.12
N GLN A 671 8.76 4.61 -16.63
CA GLN A 671 10.22 4.58 -16.53
C GLN A 671 10.62 3.54 -15.48
N VAL A 672 11.64 2.72 -15.76
CA VAL A 672 12.09 1.66 -14.87
C VAL A 672 13.57 1.76 -14.56
N ILE A 673 14.02 1.07 -13.52
CA ILE A 673 15.43 0.98 -13.16
C ILE A 673 16.09 -0.05 -14.07
N SER A 674 17.08 0.38 -14.82
CA SER A 674 17.94 -0.51 -15.61
C SER A 674 19.37 0.00 -15.52
N LYS A 675 20.31 -0.87 -15.17
CA LYS A 675 21.74 -0.53 -15.14
C LYS A 675 22.55 -1.56 -15.93
N ASP A 676 23.58 -1.09 -16.59
CA ASP A 676 24.52 -1.97 -17.27
C ASP A 676 25.55 -2.59 -16.31
N ALA A 677 26.47 -3.40 -16.84
CA ALA A 677 27.52 -4.07 -16.07
C ALA A 677 28.50 -3.11 -15.36
N ALA A 678 28.55 -1.85 -15.78
CA ALA A 678 29.31 -0.79 -15.13
C ALA A 678 28.50 -0.02 -14.07
N GLY A 679 27.22 -0.41 -13.85
CA GLY A 679 26.31 0.27 -12.93
C GLY A 679 25.72 1.58 -13.46
N ILE A 680 25.88 1.85 -14.76
CA ILE A 680 25.38 3.08 -15.39
C ILE A 680 23.88 2.91 -15.70
N GLU A 681 23.06 3.89 -15.27
CA GLU A 681 21.62 3.91 -15.55
C GLU A 681 21.37 3.95 -17.06
N GLN A 682 20.50 3.06 -17.54
CA GLN A 682 20.04 2.97 -18.91
C GLN A 682 18.63 3.54 -19.02
N ASP A 683 18.34 4.25 -20.09
CA ASP A 683 16.99 4.75 -20.37
C ASP A 683 16.11 3.60 -20.86
N LYS A 684 15.34 3.03 -19.95
CA LYS A 684 14.40 1.94 -20.22
C LYS A 684 13.03 2.24 -19.65
N SER A 685 12.00 1.92 -20.43
CA SER A 685 10.61 2.06 -20.01
C SER A 685 9.78 0.85 -20.40
N LEU A 686 8.77 0.56 -19.60
CA LEU A 686 7.70 -0.39 -19.95
C LEU A 686 6.75 0.26 -20.95
N LYS A 687 6.24 -0.54 -21.89
CA LYS A 687 5.30 -0.10 -22.92
C LYS A 687 3.93 0.24 -22.31
N PRO A 688 3.21 1.21 -22.89
CA PRO A 688 1.83 1.46 -22.48
C PRO A 688 0.94 0.27 -22.82
N TYR A 689 -0.15 0.12 -22.05
CA TYR A 689 -1.10 -0.98 -22.25
C TYR A 689 -2.53 -0.55 -21.89
N THR A 690 -3.47 -1.35 -22.40
CA THR A 690 -4.91 -1.16 -22.17
C THR A 690 -5.50 -2.44 -21.59
N LEU A 691 -6.30 -2.29 -20.51
CA LEU A 691 -7.11 -3.35 -19.94
C LEU A 691 -8.59 -3.01 -20.16
N VAL A 692 -9.39 -4.01 -20.47
CA VAL A 692 -10.84 -3.89 -20.60
C VAL A 692 -11.50 -4.95 -19.75
N ASP A 693 -12.43 -4.54 -18.92
CA ASP A 693 -13.17 -5.39 -18.00
C ASP A 693 -14.67 -5.26 -18.27
N LEU A 694 -15.39 -6.36 -18.15
CA LEU A 694 -16.83 -6.45 -18.35
C LEU A 694 -17.46 -7.24 -17.20
N GLY A 695 -18.63 -6.83 -16.76
CA GLY A 695 -19.35 -7.56 -15.74
C GLY A 695 -20.86 -7.35 -15.78
N ILE A 696 -21.52 -8.26 -15.09
CA ILE A 696 -22.96 -8.25 -14.83
C ILE A 696 -23.18 -8.40 -13.32
N SER A 697 -24.15 -7.72 -12.80
CA SER A 697 -24.65 -7.89 -11.43
C SER A 697 -26.15 -8.13 -11.44
N ALA A 698 -26.64 -8.87 -10.46
CA ALA A 698 -28.07 -9.06 -10.24
C ALA A 698 -28.36 -8.97 -8.73
N SER A 699 -29.31 -8.12 -8.38
CA SER A 699 -29.75 -7.90 -6.99
C SER A 699 -31.21 -8.30 -6.85
N PHE A 700 -31.50 -9.16 -5.89
CA PHE A 700 -32.86 -9.64 -5.61
C PHE A 700 -33.00 -10.01 -4.13
N LYS A 701 -33.90 -9.32 -3.42
CA LYS A 701 -34.24 -9.61 -2.01
C LYS A 701 -33.02 -9.85 -1.11
N GLY A 702 -32.07 -8.91 -1.10
CA GLY A 702 -30.85 -9.01 -0.29
C GLY A 702 -29.76 -9.90 -0.90
N ALA A 703 -30.05 -10.71 -1.90
CA ALA A 703 -29.06 -11.48 -2.65
C ALA A 703 -28.47 -10.63 -3.77
N ASN A 704 -27.15 -10.56 -3.84
CA ASN A 704 -26.39 -9.90 -4.90
C ASN A 704 -25.45 -10.91 -5.54
N LEU A 705 -25.53 -11.07 -6.85
CA LEU A 705 -24.65 -11.91 -7.65
C LEU A 705 -23.91 -11.03 -8.65
N SER A 706 -22.59 -11.10 -8.65
CA SER A 706 -21.73 -10.42 -9.63
C SER A 706 -20.90 -11.45 -10.38
N ALA A 707 -20.77 -11.28 -11.69
CA ALA A 707 -19.89 -12.11 -12.51
C ALA A 707 -19.26 -11.28 -13.63
N GLY A 708 -18.10 -11.67 -14.10
CA GLY A 708 -17.47 -10.93 -15.18
C GLY A 708 -16.10 -11.45 -15.59
N VAL A 709 -15.48 -10.68 -16.46
CA VAL A 709 -14.15 -10.97 -17.03
C VAL A 709 -13.30 -9.71 -16.91
N ARG A 710 -12.17 -9.81 -16.25
CA ARG A 710 -11.13 -8.78 -16.21
C ARG A 710 -10.08 -9.05 -17.29
N ASN A 711 -9.51 -7.99 -17.85
CA ASN A 711 -8.57 -8.08 -18.96
C ASN A 711 -9.12 -8.98 -20.08
N VAL A 712 -10.33 -8.68 -20.56
CA VAL A 712 -11.05 -9.49 -21.57
C VAL A 712 -10.25 -9.66 -22.85
N LEU A 713 -9.39 -8.67 -23.19
CA LEU A 713 -8.50 -8.69 -24.35
C LEU A 713 -7.26 -9.59 -24.16
N ASP A 714 -7.05 -10.10 -22.94
CA ASP A 714 -5.86 -10.85 -22.56
C ASP A 714 -4.56 -10.09 -22.88
N THR A 715 -4.56 -8.80 -22.64
CA THR A 715 -3.40 -7.94 -22.84
C THR A 715 -2.23 -8.42 -21.98
N LEU A 716 -1.06 -8.61 -22.59
CA LEU A 716 0.18 -8.84 -21.86
C LEU A 716 0.72 -7.49 -21.39
N TYR A 717 0.99 -7.37 -20.09
CA TYR A 717 1.55 -6.17 -19.48
C TYR A 717 2.47 -6.51 -18.33
N TYR A 718 3.29 -5.55 -17.96
CA TYR A 718 4.27 -5.70 -16.87
C TYR A 718 4.02 -4.65 -15.79
N ASP A 719 3.91 -5.10 -14.55
CA ASP A 719 3.69 -4.23 -13.39
C ASP A 719 4.98 -3.64 -12.84
N TYR A 720 6.12 -4.25 -13.17
CA TYR A 720 7.41 -3.86 -12.62
C TYR A 720 8.57 -4.40 -13.47
N TYR A 721 9.67 -3.69 -13.46
CA TYR A 721 10.95 -4.15 -13.97
C TYR A 721 12.06 -3.53 -13.14
N ASN A 722 13.02 -4.33 -12.76
CA ASN A 722 14.28 -3.88 -12.19
C ASN A 722 15.40 -4.80 -12.69
N HIS A 723 16.45 -4.21 -13.19
CA HIS A 723 17.62 -4.95 -13.62
C HIS A 723 18.87 -4.10 -13.35
N ASP A 724 19.78 -4.67 -12.57
CA ASP A 724 21.10 -4.10 -12.32
C ASP A 724 22.14 -5.14 -12.72
N ALA A 725 22.74 -4.98 -13.91
CA ALA A 725 23.73 -5.90 -14.43
C ALA A 725 25.07 -5.83 -13.69
N SER A 726 25.30 -4.79 -12.88
CA SER A 726 26.47 -4.68 -12.00
C SER A 726 26.29 -5.48 -10.69
N ASP A 727 25.03 -5.82 -10.35
CA ASP A 727 24.69 -6.59 -9.17
C ASP A 727 24.29 -8.02 -9.54
N THR A 728 25.13 -8.99 -9.19
CA THR A 728 24.89 -10.41 -9.47
C THR A 728 23.82 -11.02 -8.58
N ILE A 729 23.36 -10.34 -7.54
CA ILE A 729 22.39 -10.83 -6.56
C ILE A 729 21.00 -10.22 -6.79
N ALA A 730 20.89 -8.98 -7.27
CA ALA A 730 19.65 -8.21 -7.33
C ALA A 730 19.02 -8.08 -8.73
N GLY A 731 19.36 -8.94 -9.67
CA GLY A 731 18.80 -8.94 -11.03
C GLY A 731 17.36 -9.40 -11.09
N TYR A 732 16.43 -8.58 -10.60
CA TYR A 732 15.00 -8.80 -10.84
C TYR A 732 14.69 -8.47 -12.30
N GLY A 733 13.96 -9.33 -12.99
CA GLY A 733 13.47 -9.06 -14.32
C GLY A 733 12.10 -8.39 -14.32
N TYR A 734 11.25 -8.82 -15.23
CA TYR A 734 9.89 -8.33 -15.39
C TYR A 734 8.92 -8.95 -14.37
N LEU A 735 7.96 -8.19 -13.84
CA LEU A 735 6.78 -8.66 -13.14
C LEU A 735 5.60 -8.64 -14.11
N ILE A 736 5.14 -9.83 -14.53
CA ILE A 736 4.05 -9.97 -15.49
C ILE A 736 2.71 -9.79 -14.77
N GLY A 737 1.84 -8.96 -15.34
CA GLY A 737 0.49 -8.79 -14.85
C GLY A 737 -0.40 -10.00 -15.08
N ALA A 738 -1.51 -10.07 -14.36
CA ALA A 738 -2.50 -11.11 -14.51
C ALA A 738 -3.12 -11.08 -15.93
N GLY A 739 -3.26 -12.25 -16.55
CA GLY A 739 -3.99 -12.41 -17.80
C GLY A 739 -5.50 -12.25 -17.61
N ARG A 740 -6.26 -12.69 -18.63
CA ARG A 740 -7.71 -12.74 -18.55
C ARG A 740 -8.17 -13.48 -17.30
N THR A 741 -9.04 -12.87 -16.50
CA THR A 741 -9.49 -13.40 -15.22
C THR A 741 -11.01 -13.43 -15.18
N PHE A 742 -11.60 -14.60 -15.04
CA PHE A 742 -13.03 -14.78 -14.83
C PHE A 742 -13.33 -14.72 -13.34
N PHE A 743 -14.40 -14.04 -12.94
CA PHE A 743 -14.82 -13.96 -11.54
C PHE A 743 -16.34 -14.15 -11.38
N VAL A 744 -16.71 -14.62 -10.21
CA VAL A 744 -18.09 -14.66 -9.71
C VAL A 744 -18.04 -14.37 -8.21
N GLU A 745 -18.97 -13.55 -7.72
CA GLU A 745 -19.17 -13.27 -6.31
C GLU A 745 -20.65 -13.35 -5.99
N ALA A 746 -20.98 -14.01 -4.90
CA ALA A 746 -22.32 -14.04 -4.33
C ALA A 746 -22.29 -13.40 -2.95
N LYS A 747 -23.23 -12.51 -2.69
CA LYS A 747 -23.42 -11.81 -1.43
C LYS A 747 -24.88 -11.87 -1.02
N TYR A 748 -25.13 -12.07 0.26
CA TYR A 748 -26.45 -11.97 0.86
C TYR A 748 -26.42 -11.01 2.04
N GLU A 749 -27.37 -10.10 2.05
CA GLU A 749 -27.54 -9.07 3.09
C GLU A 749 -28.98 -9.12 3.63
N PHE A 750 -29.17 -9.08 4.93
CA PHE A 750 -30.46 -9.02 5.60
C PHE A 750 -30.38 -8.35 6.97
#